data_10fe448c0dde6d07fc40dcae8093b937
#
_entry.id   10fe448c0dde6d07fc40dcae8093b937
#
_cell.length_a   1.000
_cell.length_b   1.000
_cell.length_c   1.000
_cell.angle_alpha   90.00
_cell.angle_beta   90.00
_cell.angle_gamma   90.00
#
_symmetry.space_group_name_H-M   'P 1'
#
loop_
_entity.id
_entity.type
_entity.pdbx_description
1 polymer ?
#
loop_
_entity_poly.entity_id
_entity_poly.type
_entity_poly.pdbx_seq_one_letter_code
_entity_poly.pdbx_strand_id
1 'polypeptide(L)'
;MTLQAVAASGADGLASGGFLTAFALILGASTVHIGIMTAIPFIVQPVQLLAVIAVERMRVRKPIAVGAYFAAYATWVPIALIPFAIETPNPGAVTLLLLFIAVRGLANAFVTTSWSGWIRDLVPEGAMGSFFATRLRAATVAAAVTGLAAAFYIDWWKGAVPESEVIRGYSYAILLGSIALGMGAVGFMARMPEPRMLLPEGGRPPMVQTLAAPLRDGNFRRLINFLFAWSFVTQLAVPFFAVYMLTVLELSLSLVVGLAVLSQLTNVLFIRVWGVFDDRYGGKVILSICSSLYLLVILGWTFTTMPDQHALTLPLLVLLHALLGIAGAGISISSTTIRMKMAPQAQATSFLTGASLAANLGAGIGPLLGGAFVEFFSSRHFEIGIEWVDPARTVTFPAVFLTGYDFLFAVAFLLGLFTLGLLGRVQEEGEVDRRQVMGELAAQTRENLRVLNAVPGMGLVAKFPVGGQRFLPPIPGLDVAAGVTAYQFSSSVGAAVTAATKGGSAARQVQASVDQLVTRALQETEGATRLTTALAFGGARGAVEAARGAGEGAGQLIHDSMTGVLRAVGEAATDPVEALRGSIYGAIQGASEAGASLTDAATEAIRAARDAAPDLGLSDEQAVTTAARAAMDAAGGLTSEARAQVNQAALSAMMREEREPPRPPS
;
A
#
# COMPACT_ATOMS: atom_id res chain seq x y z
N MET A 1 10.80 -17.44 9.94
CA MET A 1 9.54 -16.93 9.37
C MET A 1 9.78 -15.95 8.21
N THR A 2 10.57 -14.88 8.37
CA THR A 2 10.87 -13.94 7.26
C THR A 2 11.59 -14.61 6.10
N LEU A 3 12.60 -15.47 6.36
CA LEU A 3 13.30 -16.24 5.33
C LEU A 3 12.35 -17.16 4.53
N GLN A 4 11.35 -17.75 5.18
CA GLN A 4 10.33 -18.55 4.49
C GLN A 4 9.53 -17.66 3.51
N ALA A 5 9.16 -16.43 3.93
CA ALA A 5 8.44 -15.52 3.06
C ALA A 5 9.29 -15.04 1.87
N VAL A 6 10.57 -14.71 2.11
CA VAL A 6 11.52 -14.33 1.06
C VAL A 6 11.68 -15.45 0.03
N ALA A 7 11.91 -16.68 0.48
CA ALA A 7 12.07 -17.82 -0.40
C ALA A 7 10.79 -18.13 -1.19
N ALA A 8 9.63 -18.09 -0.53
CA ALA A 8 8.34 -18.32 -1.17
C ALA A 8 8.03 -17.26 -2.23
N SER A 9 8.13 -15.98 -1.87
CA SER A 9 7.84 -14.88 -2.81
C SER A 9 8.87 -14.79 -3.92
N GLY A 10 10.13 -15.16 -3.65
CA GLY A 10 11.14 -15.32 -4.68
C GLY A 10 10.79 -16.43 -5.69
N ALA A 11 10.31 -17.57 -5.21
CA ALA A 11 9.83 -18.65 -6.09
C ALA A 11 8.62 -18.21 -6.93
N ASP A 12 7.67 -17.52 -6.31
CA ASP A 12 6.48 -17.01 -7.01
C ASP A 12 6.85 -15.95 -8.05
N GLY A 13 7.88 -15.11 -7.81
CA GLY A 13 8.40 -14.17 -8.81
C GLY A 13 8.92 -14.83 -10.09
N LEU A 14 9.47 -16.05 -9.98
CA LEU A 14 9.98 -16.85 -11.10
C LEU A 14 8.90 -17.68 -11.84
N ALA A 15 7.66 -17.70 -11.34
CA ALA A 15 6.66 -18.64 -11.84
C ALA A 15 5.21 -18.08 -11.79
N SER A 16 5.01 -16.76 -11.65
CA SER A 16 3.66 -16.17 -11.55
C SER A 16 3.50 -14.90 -12.38
N GLY A 17 2.29 -14.35 -12.38
CA GLY A 17 1.97 -13.09 -13.07
C GLY A 17 2.25 -13.13 -14.57
N GLY A 18 2.86 -12.07 -15.09
CA GLY A 18 3.20 -11.95 -16.51
C GLY A 18 4.12 -13.05 -17.04
N PHE A 19 5.00 -13.59 -16.19
CA PHE A 19 5.87 -14.71 -16.55
C PHE A 19 5.08 -15.99 -16.86
N LEU A 20 4.13 -16.37 -15.99
CA LEU A 20 3.27 -17.54 -16.23
C LEU A 20 2.35 -17.32 -17.43
N THR A 21 1.85 -16.12 -17.61
CA THR A 21 1.03 -15.75 -18.78
C THR A 21 1.82 -15.93 -20.07
N ALA A 22 3.06 -15.41 -20.13
CA ALA A 22 3.93 -15.57 -21.30
C ALA A 22 4.25 -17.06 -21.58
N PHE A 23 4.54 -17.84 -20.55
CA PHE A 23 4.76 -19.29 -20.68
C PHE A 23 3.52 -19.99 -21.24
N ALA A 24 2.33 -19.68 -20.72
CA ALA A 24 1.07 -20.28 -21.20
C ALA A 24 0.79 -19.92 -22.67
N LEU A 25 1.05 -18.67 -23.09
CA LEU A 25 0.88 -18.23 -24.48
C LEU A 25 1.80 -19.02 -25.44
N ILE A 26 3.06 -19.25 -25.07
CA ILE A 26 3.99 -20.06 -25.89
C ILE A 26 3.55 -21.53 -25.95
N LEU A 27 2.92 -22.06 -24.87
CA LEU A 27 2.31 -23.40 -24.90
C LEU A 27 1.12 -23.49 -25.86
N GLY A 28 0.58 -22.37 -26.35
CA GLY A 28 -0.58 -22.30 -27.22
C GLY A 28 -1.90 -21.99 -26.48
N ALA A 29 -1.83 -21.36 -25.30
CA ALA A 29 -3.03 -20.96 -24.58
C ALA A 29 -3.75 -19.82 -25.30
N SER A 30 -5.07 -19.98 -25.53
CA SER A 30 -5.95 -18.90 -25.98
C SER A 30 -6.34 -18.00 -24.80
N THR A 31 -7.02 -16.89 -25.09
CA THR A 31 -7.55 -15.99 -24.07
C THR A 31 -8.53 -16.67 -23.11
N VAL A 32 -9.29 -17.65 -23.59
CA VAL A 32 -10.16 -18.49 -22.75
C VAL A 32 -9.32 -19.33 -21.76
N HIS A 33 -8.24 -19.92 -22.22
CA HIS A 33 -7.35 -20.70 -21.34
C HIS A 33 -6.68 -19.82 -20.27
N ILE A 34 -6.29 -18.59 -20.62
CA ILE A 34 -5.77 -17.60 -19.65
C ILE A 34 -6.86 -17.22 -18.64
N GLY A 35 -8.10 -17.03 -19.10
CA GLY A 35 -9.26 -16.80 -18.23
C GLY A 35 -9.47 -17.95 -17.23
N ILE A 36 -9.42 -19.20 -17.69
CA ILE A 36 -9.51 -20.39 -16.82
C ILE A 36 -8.34 -20.43 -15.83
N MET A 37 -7.11 -20.24 -16.32
CA MET A 37 -5.90 -20.25 -15.50
C MET A 37 -5.97 -19.27 -14.32
N THR A 38 -6.41 -18.06 -14.58
CA THR A 38 -6.52 -17.00 -13.57
C THR A 38 -7.75 -17.14 -12.67
N ALA A 39 -8.80 -17.83 -13.12
CA ALA A 39 -9.99 -18.12 -12.33
C ALA A 39 -9.76 -19.24 -11.28
N ILE A 40 -8.92 -20.23 -11.59
CA ILE A 40 -8.69 -21.40 -10.73
C ILE A 40 -8.39 -21.04 -9.27
N PRO A 41 -7.46 -20.12 -8.92
CA PRO A 41 -7.17 -19.78 -7.54
C PRO A 41 -8.38 -19.30 -6.73
N PHE A 42 -9.34 -18.66 -7.39
CA PHE A 42 -10.55 -18.14 -6.74
C PHE A 42 -11.65 -19.23 -6.64
N ILE A 43 -11.80 -20.04 -7.67
CA ILE A 43 -12.82 -21.12 -7.71
C ILE A 43 -12.53 -22.20 -6.68
N VAL A 44 -11.26 -22.48 -6.39
CA VAL A 44 -10.87 -23.49 -5.39
C VAL A 44 -10.92 -22.98 -3.94
N GLN A 45 -11.14 -21.68 -3.70
CA GLN A 45 -11.18 -21.11 -2.35
C GLN A 45 -12.18 -21.80 -1.40
N PRO A 46 -13.40 -22.22 -1.81
CA PRO A 46 -14.30 -22.94 -0.94
C PRO A 46 -13.70 -24.23 -0.34
N VAL A 47 -12.69 -24.82 -0.96
CA VAL A 47 -11.97 -26.00 -0.44
C VAL A 47 -11.26 -25.70 0.89
N GLN A 48 -11.01 -24.43 1.22
CA GLN A 48 -10.50 -24.03 2.54
C GLN A 48 -11.41 -24.51 3.69
N LEU A 49 -12.70 -24.70 3.44
CA LEU A 49 -13.63 -25.23 4.43
C LEU A 49 -13.29 -26.69 4.79
N LEU A 50 -12.89 -27.48 3.79
CA LEU A 50 -12.42 -28.85 4.01
C LEU A 50 -11.08 -28.85 4.75
N ALA A 51 -10.21 -27.90 4.45
CA ALA A 51 -8.94 -27.74 5.15
C ALA A 51 -9.14 -27.39 6.64
N VAL A 52 -10.13 -26.55 6.97
CA VAL A 52 -10.52 -26.29 8.37
C VAL A 52 -10.93 -27.57 9.08
N ILE A 53 -11.82 -28.36 8.47
CA ILE A 53 -12.30 -29.64 9.04
C ILE A 53 -11.12 -30.62 9.26
N ALA A 54 -10.21 -30.70 8.28
CA ALA A 54 -9.03 -31.57 8.39
C ALA A 54 -8.12 -31.15 9.56
N VAL A 55 -7.82 -29.86 9.70
CA VAL A 55 -7.00 -29.31 10.79
C VAL A 55 -7.65 -29.57 12.16
N GLU A 56 -8.96 -29.35 12.29
CA GLU A 56 -9.67 -29.55 13.54
C GLU A 56 -9.77 -31.04 13.94
N ARG A 57 -9.99 -31.90 12.95
CA ARG A 57 -10.07 -33.37 13.20
C ARG A 57 -8.72 -33.97 13.57
N MET A 58 -7.66 -33.54 12.88
CA MET A 58 -6.30 -34.03 13.12
C MET A 58 -5.61 -33.34 14.30
N ARG A 59 -6.10 -32.18 14.73
CA ARG A 59 -5.52 -31.34 15.80
C ARG A 59 -4.06 -30.94 15.59
N VAL A 60 -3.60 -30.94 14.33
CA VAL A 60 -2.25 -30.57 13.93
C VAL A 60 -2.32 -29.62 12.72
N ARG A 61 -1.48 -28.60 12.72
CA ARG A 61 -1.44 -27.58 11.64
C ARG A 61 -0.18 -27.73 10.80
N LYS A 62 0.97 -27.92 11.46
CA LYS A 62 2.28 -27.96 10.81
C LYS A 62 2.39 -29.07 9.77
N PRO A 63 2.08 -30.35 10.03
CA PRO A 63 2.17 -31.40 9.01
C PRO A 63 1.28 -31.12 7.80
N ILE A 64 0.06 -30.62 8.03
CA ILE A 64 -0.88 -30.27 6.96
C ILE A 64 -0.33 -29.10 6.14
N ALA A 65 0.12 -28.02 6.79
CA ALA A 65 0.68 -26.85 6.13
C ALA A 65 1.94 -27.19 5.32
N VAL A 66 2.89 -27.91 5.93
CA VAL A 66 4.17 -28.28 5.28
C VAL A 66 3.94 -29.25 4.13
N GLY A 67 3.09 -30.27 4.32
CA GLY A 67 2.78 -31.26 3.28
C GLY A 67 2.03 -30.63 2.09
N ALA A 68 1.04 -29.78 2.35
CA ALA A 68 0.34 -29.04 1.31
C ALA A 68 1.26 -28.04 0.59
N TYR A 69 2.17 -27.39 1.32
CA TYR A 69 3.13 -26.44 0.75
C TYR A 69 4.15 -27.14 -0.14
N PHE A 70 4.64 -28.31 0.32
CA PHE A 70 5.47 -29.19 -0.51
C PHE A 70 4.73 -29.58 -1.80
N ALA A 71 3.49 -30.08 -1.71
CA ALA A 71 2.69 -30.43 -2.87
C ALA A 71 2.52 -29.24 -3.83
N ALA A 72 2.22 -28.05 -3.30
CA ALA A 72 2.04 -26.85 -4.11
C ALA A 72 3.31 -26.45 -4.88
N TYR A 73 4.50 -26.57 -4.30
CA TYR A 73 5.76 -26.31 -5.03
C TYR A 73 6.18 -27.47 -5.91
N ALA A 74 5.91 -28.72 -5.52
CA ALA A 74 6.21 -29.89 -6.34
C ALA A 74 5.46 -29.89 -7.68
N THR A 75 4.26 -29.28 -7.74
CA THR A 75 3.49 -29.17 -9.01
C THR A 75 4.17 -28.30 -10.07
N TRP A 76 5.09 -27.41 -9.69
CA TRP A 76 5.85 -26.64 -10.66
C TRP A 76 6.83 -27.48 -11.48
N VAL A 77 7.30 -28.61 -10.91
CA VAL A 77 8.23 -29.51 -11.62
C VAL A 77 7.57 -30.12 -12.86
N PRO A 78 6.41 -30.80 -12.77
CA PRO A 78 5.76 -31.32 -13.97
C PRO A 78 5.32 -30.20 -14.93
N ILE A 79 4.92 -28.99 -14.43
CA ILE A 79 4.63 -27.85 -15.30
C ILE A 79 5.86 -27.46 -16.13
N ALA A 80 7.02 -27.34 -15.52
CA ALA A 80 8.26 -27.01 -16.21
C ALA A 80 8.72 -28.09 -17.19
N LEU A 81 8.32 -29.35 -16.96
CA LEU A 81 8.67 -30.49 -17.84
C LEU A 81 7.72 -30.66 -19.04
N ILE A 82 6.58 -29.97 -19.09
CA ILE A 82 5.62 -30.07 -20.22
C ILE A 82 6.32 -29.84 -21.57
N PRO A 83 7.15 -28.79 -21.79
CA PRO A 83 7.77 -28.55 -23.10
C PRO A 83 8.84 -29.58 -23.51
N PHE A 84 9.29 -30.40 -22.58
CA PHE A 84 10.23 -31.51 -22.89
C PHE A 84 9.51 -32.81 -23.24
N ALA A 85 8.24 -32.95 -22.84
CA ALA A 85 7.42 -34.13 -23.07
C ALA A 85 6.46 -33.97 -24.26
N ILE A 86 6.06 -32.76 -24.58
CA ILE A 86 5.04 -32.47 -25.62
C ILE A 86 5.55 -31.32 -26.49
N GLU A 87 5.52 -31.50 -27.79
CA GLU A 87 5.81 -30.43 -28.76
C GLU A 87 4.82 -29.29 -28.60
N THR A 88 5.32 -28.05 -28.65
CA THR A 88 4.54 -26.85 -28.42
C THR A 88 4.58 -25.91 -29.63
N PRO A 89 3.48 -25.23 -29.97
CA PRO A 89 2.20 -25.11 -29.23
C PRO A 89 1.31 -26.37 -29.37
N ASN A 90 0.62 -26.75 -28.25
CA ASN A 90 -0.24 -27.92 -28.22
C ASN A 90 -1.38 -27.80 -27.20
N PRO A 91 -2.66 -28.07 -27.57
CA PRO A 91 -3.78 -28.02 -26.62
C PRO A 91 -3.64 -28.98 -25.43
N GLY A 92 -2.98 -30.13 -25.61
CA GLY A 92 -2.71 -31.08 -24.54
C GLY A 92 -1.74 -30.49 -23.49
N ALA A 93 -0.72 -29.76 -23.93
CA ALA A 93 0.21 -29.06 -23.05
C ALA A 93 -0.50 -27.99 -22.19
N VAL A 94 -1.41 -27.24 -22.80
CA VAL A 94 -2.23 -26.24 -22.08
C VAL A 94 -3.15 -26.92 -21.07
N THR A 95 -3.80 -28.05 -21.46
CA THR A 95 -4.68 -28.80 -20.56
C THR A 95 -3.92 -29.31 -19.33
N LEU A 96 -2.70 -29.85 -19.52
CA LEU A 96 -1.85 -30.28 -18.41
C LEU A 96 -1.44 -29.10 -17.51
N LEU A 97 -1.08 -27.96 -18.10
CA LEU A 97 -0.79 -26.76 -17.34
C LEU A 97 -1.97 -26.40 -16.43
N LEU A 98 -3.19 -26.31 -16.97
CA LEU A 98 -4.39 -25.98 -16.21
C LEU A 98 -4.68 -27.00 -15.10
N LEU A 99 -4.50 -28.30 -15.38
CA LEU A 99 -4.67 -29.37 -14.40
C LEU A 99 -3.69 -29.19 -13.21
N PHE A 100 -2.40 -29.00 -13.49
CA PHE A 100 -1.41 -28.81 -12.43
C PHE A 100 -1.62 -27.51 -11.66
N ILE A 101 -2.07 -26.43 -12.30
CA ILE A 101 -2.45 -25.19 -11.61
C ILE A 101 -3.67 -25.43 -10.71
N ALA A 102 -4.64 -26.25 -11.11
CA ALA A 102 -5.77 -26.63 -10.26
C ALA A 102 -5.31 -27.43 -9.04
N VAL A 103 -4.43 -28.42 -9.21
CA VAL A 103 -3.84 -29.20 -8.10
C VAL A 103 -3.07 -28.28 -7.15
N ARG A 104 -2.27 -27.34 -7.69
CA ARG A 104 -1.56 -26.32 -6.90
C ARG A 104 -2.54 -25.44 -6.12
N GLY A 105 -3.63 -25.00 -6.76
CA GLY A 105 -4.67 -24.19 -6.13
C GLY A 105 -5.31 -24.91 -4.94
N LEU A 106 -5.66 -26.19 -5.12
CA LEU A 106 -6.19 -27.04 -4.04
C LEU A 106 -5.19 -27.16 -2.88
N ALA A 107 -3.92 -27.42 -3.16
CA ALA A 107 -2.88 -27.48 -2.14
C ALA A 107 -2.74 -26.14 -1.40
N ASN A 108 -2.74 -25.01 -2.11
CA ASN A 108 -2.66 -23.69 -1.51
C ASN A 108 -3.85 -23.35 -0.60
N ALA A 109 -5.05 -23.87 -0.87
CA ALA A 109 -6.19 -23.71 0.01
C ALA A 109 -5.94 -24.32 1.41
N PHE A 110 -5.30 -25.50 1.46
CA PHE A 110 -4.87 -26.11 2.72
C PHE A 110 -3.74 -25.33 3.41
N VAL A 111 -2.76 -24.83 2.63
CA VAL A 111 -1.67 -24.00 3.16
C VAL A 111 -2.22 -22.77 3.84
N THR A 112 -3.06 -21.99 3.15
CA THR A 112 -3.57 -20.71 3.65
C THR A 112 -4.32 -20.88 4.96
N THR A 113 -5.19 -21.89 5.04
CA THR A 113 -5.99 -22.17 6.24
C THR A 113 -5.12 -22.58 7.42
N SER A 114 -4.22 -23.55 7.22
CA SER A 114 -3.36 -24.09 8.28
C SER A 114 -2.34 -23.05 8.74
N TRP A 115 -1.76 -22.27 7.81
CA TRP A 115 -0.78 -21.24 8.07
C TRP A 115 -1.35 -20.07 8.89
N SER A 116 -2.53 -19.56 8.52
CA SER A 116 -3.13 -18.40 9.19
C SER A 116 -3.40 -18.65 10.66
N GLY A 117 -3.95 -19.83 11.00
CA GLY A 117 -4.17 -20.23 12.38
C GLY A 117 -2.86 -20.49 13.15
N TRP A 118 -1.88 -21.08 12.50
CA TRP A 118 -0.57 -21.40 13.10
C TRP A 118 0.25 -20.15 13.41
N ILE A 119 0.32 -19.20 12.47
CA ILE A 119 1.10 -17.96 12.65
C ILE A 119 0.53 -17.07 13.76
N ARG A 120 -0.81 -17.03 13.88
CA ARG A 120 -1.49 -16.28 14.92
C ARG A 120 -1.07 -16.73 16.32
N ASP A 121 -0.86 -18.04 16.51
CA ASP A 121 -0.49 -18.60 17.80
C ASP A 121 1.05 -18.52 18.04
N LEU A 122 1.85 -18.25 17.01
CA LEU A 122 3.31 -18.12 17.09
C LEU A 122 3.78 -16.69 17.36
N VAL A 123 3.05 -15.69 16.87
CA VAL A 123 3.48 -14.29 16.96
C VAL A 123 2.73 -13.62 18.10
N PRO A 124 3.41 -13.02 19.10
CA PRO A 124 2.77 -12.26 20.16
C PRO A 124 1.91 -11.12 19.58
N GLU A 125 0.73 -10.86 20.18
CA GLU A 125 -0.21 -9.84 19.70
C GLU A 125 0.44 -8.46 19.55
N GLY A 126 1.25 -8.04 20.52
CA GLY A 126 1.96 -6.75 20.49
C GLY A 126 3.04 -6.61 19.41
N ALA A 127 3.51 -7.73 18.81
CA ALA A 127 4.52 -7.73 17.75
C ALA A 127 3.95 -8.04 16.36
N MET A 128 2.64 -8.32 16.26
CA MET A 128 2.02 -8.83 15.05
C MET A 128 2.13 -7.84 13.89
N GLY A 129 1.87 -6.57 14.13
CA GLY A 129 1.94 -5.51 13.12
C GLY A 129 3.35 -5.33 12.53
N SER A 130 4.37 -5.20 13.38
CA SER A 130 5.77 -5.03 12.97
C SER A 130 6.30 -6.27 12.25
N PHE A 131 5.93 -7.46 12.72
CA PHE A 131 6.27 -8.73 12.10
C PHE A 131 5.71 -8.83 10.67
N PHE A 132 4.39 -8.61 10.49
CA PHE A 132 3.78 -8.67 9.16
C PHE A 132 4.30 -7.59 8.22
N ALA A 133 4.54 -6.38 8.71
CA ALA A 133 5.13 -5.31 7.91
C ALA A 133 6.54 -5.65 7.41
N THR A 134 7.39 -6.20 8.28
CA THR A 134 8.75 -6.62 7.91
C THR A 134 8.71 -7.80 6.94
N ARG A 135 7.86 -8.78 7.21
CA ARG A 135 7.67 -9.95 6.35
C ARG A 135 7.17 -9.55 4.96
N LEU A 136 6.17 -8.65 4.88
CA LEU A 136 5.61 -8.18 3.62
C LEU A 136 6.64 -7.41 2.79
N ARG A 137 7.39 -6.49 3.41
CA ARG A 137 8.47 -5.74 2.72
C ARG A 137 9.51 -6.69 2.12
N ALA A 138 10.02 -7.61 2.93
CA ALA A 138 11.02 -8.58 2.46
C ALA A 138 10.48 -9.48 1.34
N ALA A 139 9.22 -9.93 1.44
CA ALA A 139 8.54 -10.74 0.44
C ALA A 139 8.35 -9.98 -0.89
N THR A 140 7.91 -8.72 -0.84
CA THR A 140 7.70 -7.87 -2.02
C THR A 140 9.02 -7.60 -2.75
N VAL A 141 10.08 -7.26 -2.00
CA VAL A 141 11.42 -7.05 -2.59
C VAL A 141 11.93 -8.33 -3.23
N ALA A 142 11.80 -9.48 -2.56
CA ALA A 142 12.22 -10.77 -3.11
C ALA A 142 11.48 -11.10 -4.41
N ALA A 143 10.14 -10.97 -4.44
CA ALA A 143 9.34 -11.20 -5.64
C ALA A 143 9.71 -10.26 -6.80
N ALA A 144 9.92 -8.98 -6.51
CA ALA A 144 10.31 -7.99 -7.51
C ALA A 144 11.69 -8.30 -8.11
N VAL A 145 12.68 -8.57 -7.25
CA VAL A 145 14.05 -8.87 -7.69
C VAL A 145 14.09 -10.16 -8.53
N THR A 146 13.49 -11.24 -8.03
CA THR A 146 13.51 -12.52 -8.76
C THR A 146 12.66 -12.49 -10.02
N GLY A 147 11.51 -11.80 -10.00
CA GLY A 147 10.66 -11.63 -11.18
C GLY A 147 11.35 -10.82 -12.27
N LEU A 148 11.99 -9.69 -11.94
CA LEU A 148 12.78 -8.91 -12.89
C LEU A 148 13.99 -9.70 -13.40
N ALA A 149 14.73 -10.38 -12.53
CA ALA A 149 15.86 -11.19 -12.94
C ALA A 149 15.44 -12.31 -13.91
N ALA A 150 14.30 -12.99 -13.65
CA ALA A 150 13.74 -13.98 -14.54
C ALA A 150 13.32 -13.38 -15.89
N ALA A 151 12.69 -12.20 -15.88
CA ALA A 151 12.24 -11.55 -17.10
C ALA A 151 13.42 -11.10 -17.97
N PHE A 152 14.47 -10.49 -17.38
CA PHE A 152 15.71 -10.16 -18.11
C PHE A 152 16.43 -11.40 -18.63
N TYR A 153 16.45 -12.50 -17.83
CA TYR A 153 16.98 -13.78 -18.27
C TYR A 153 16.22 -14.30 -19.51
N ILE A 154 14.91 -14.23 -19.52
CA ILE A 154 14.10 -14.70 -20.67
C ILE A 154 14.32 -13.81 -21.90
N ASP A 155 14.38 -12.48 -21.75
CA ASP A 155 14.62 -11.59 -22.87
C ASP A 155 16.02 -11.84 -23.47
N TRP A 156 17.04 -12.05 -22.62
CA TRP A 156 18.37 -12.47 -23.08
C TRP A 156 18.34 -13.85 -23.77
N TRP A 157 17.63 -14.83 -23.16
CA TRP A 157 17.51 -16.18 -23.70
C TRP A 157 16.86 -16.18 -25.09
N LYS A 158 15.81 -15.40 -25.32
CA LYS A 158 15.17 -15.22 -26.62
C LYS A 158 16.13 -14.74 -27.70
N GLY A 159 17.10 -13.91 -27.35
CA GLY A 159 18.14 -13.46 -28.29
C GLY A 159 19.27 -14.46 -28.53
N ALA A 160 19.42 -15.47 -27.66
CA ALA A 160 20.54 -16.41 -27.69
C ALA A 160 20.21 -17.76 -28.33
N VAL A 161 18.91 -18.12 -28.46
CA VAL A 161 18.48 -19.44 -28.92
C VAL A 161 17.44 -19.34 -30.05
N PRO A 162 17.27 -20.41 -30.86
CA PRO A 162 16.18 -20.51 -31.83
C PRO A 162 14.80 -20.40 -31.16
N GLU A 163 13.80 -19.91 -31.89
CA GLU A 163 12.44 -19.68 -31.40
C GLU A 163 11.82 -20.95 -30.77
N SER A 164 12.08 -22.13 -31.34
CA SER A 164 11.62 -23.43 -30.83
C SER A 164 12.16 -23.76 -29.44
N GLU A 165 13.28 -23.19 -29.03
CA GLU A 165 13.90 -23.43 -27.72
C GLU A 165 13.60 -22.35 -26.67
N VAL A 166 12.95 -21.26 -27.06
CA VAL A 166 12.61 -20.15 -26.15
C VAL A 166 11.85 -20.64 -24.91
N ILE A 167 10.90 -21.56 -25.10
CA ILE A 167 10.08 -22.08 -24.01
C ILE A 167 10.89 -22.82 -22.94
N ARG A 168 12.03 -23.43 -23.30
CA ARG A 168 12.92 -24.12 -22.34
C ARG A 168 13.52 -23.16 -21.33
N GLY A 169 13.77 -21.90 -21.70
CA GLY A 169 14.22 -20.87 -20.76
C GLY A 169 13.24 -20.65 -19.63
N TYR A 170 11.94 -20.59 -19.95
CA TYR A 170 10.89 -20.51 -18.92
C TYR A 170 10.89 -21.74 -18.02
N SER A 171 11.04 -22.92 -18.58
CA SER A 171 11.12 -24.19 -17.84
C SER A 171 12.28 -24.18 -16.83
N TYR A 172 13.47 -23.72 -17.24
CA TYR A 172 14.63 -23.63 -16.37
C TYR A 172 14.40 -22.64 -15.22
N ALA A 173 13.78 -21.48 -15.48
CA ALA A 173 13.45 -20.50 -14.44
C ALA A 173 12.43 -21.06 -13.45
N ILE A 174 11.37 -21.75 -13.92
CA ILE A 174 10.37 -22.41 -13.07
C ILE A 174 11.01 -23.49 -12.20
N LEU A 175 11.88 -24.34 -12.77
CA LEU A 175 12.58 -25.39 -12.02
C LEU A 175 13.48 -24.78 -10.95
N LEU A 176 14.27 -23.75 -11.29
CA LEU A 176 15.12 -23.04 -10.33
C LEU A 176 14.27 -22.46 -9.19
N GLY A 177 13.19 -21.76 -9.52
CA GLY A 177 12.26 -21.18 -8.55
C GLY A 177 11.64 -22.23 -7.63
N SER A 178 11.15 -23.34 -8.21
CA SER A 178 10.53 -24.42 -7.45
C SER A 178 11.52 -25.15 -6.55
N ILE A 179 12.65 -25.61 -7.11
CA ILE A 179 13.59 -26.48 -6.40
C ILE A 179 14.44 -25.67 -5.40
N ALA A 180 15.04 -24.56 -5.82
CA ALA A 180 15.93 -23.79 -4.95
C ALA A 180 15.15 -22.97 -3.93
N LEU A 181 14.19 -22.16 -4.38
CA LEU A 181 13.46 -21.23 -3.52
C LEU A 181 12.21 -21.87 -2.92
N GLY A 182 11.39 -22.57 -3.71
CA GLY A 182 10.15 -23.17 -3.25
C GLY A 182 10.38 -24.27 -2.22
N MET A 183 11.27 -25.24 -2.49
CA MET A 183 11.64 -26.27 -1.52
C MET A 183 12.40 -25.68 -0.32
N GLY A 184 13.18 -24.61 -0.53
CA GLY A 184 13.78 -23.82 0.55
C GLY A 184 12.72 -23.23 1.48
N ALA A 185 11.65 -22.66 0.94
CA ALA A 185 10.52 -22.13 1.72
C ALA A 185 9.81 -23.23 2.53
N VAL A 186 9.61 -24.41 1.95
CA VAL A 186 9.09 -25.58 2.66
C VAL A 186 10.02 -26.00 3.81
N GLY A 187 11.33 -26.06 3.56
CA GLY A 187 12.33 -26.38 4.57
C GLY A 187 12.37 -25.39 5.73
N PHE A 188 12.26 -24.10 5.46
CA PHE A 188 12.13 -23.07 6.49
C PHE A 188 10.82 -23.20 7.28
N MET A 189 9.70 -23.49 6.61
CA MET A 189 8.42 -23.72 7.28
C MET A 189 8.48 -24.96 8.18
N ALA A 190 9.08 -26.05 7.72
CA ALA A 190 9.21 -27.29 8.49
C ALA A 190 10.04 -27.13 9.79
N ARG A 191 10.93 -26.13 9.86
CA ARG A 191 11.73 -25.84 11.06
C ARG A 191 11.02 -24.95 12.09
N MET A 192 9.82 -24.43 11.79
CA MET A 192 9.08 -23.59 12.73
C MET A 192 8.46 -24.46 13.84
N PRO A 193 8.45 -23.98 15.10
CA PRO A 193 7.77 -24.66 16.20
C PRO A 193 6.26 -24.66 15.98
N GLU A 194 5.57 -25.69 16.48
CA GLU A 194 4.12 -25.77 16.49
C GLU A 194 3.60 -25.64 17.93
N PRO A 195 2.95 -24.53 18.31
CA PRO A 195 2.31 -24.41 19.61
C PRO A 195 1.08 -25.33 19.69
N ARG A 196 0.75 -25.79 20.90
CA ARG A 196 -0.45 -26.63 21.11
C ARG A 196 -1.69 -25.89 20.67
N MET A 197 -2.54 -26.55 19.90
CA MET A 197 -3.82 -25.99 19.44
C MET A 197 -4.83 -25.97 20.60
N LEU A 198 -5.25 -24.78 21.01
CA LEU A 198 -6.36 -24.60 21.92
C LEU A 198 -7.65 -24.61 21.09
N LEU A 199 -8.56 -25.52 21.39
CA LEU A 199 -9.89 -25.55 20.77
C LEU A 199 -10.82 -24.63 21.55
N PRO A 200 -11.68 -23.84 20.88
CA PRO A 200 -12.71 -23.06 21.54
C PRO A 200 -13.67 -24.02 22.31
N GLU A 201 -13.95 -23.69 23.56
CA GLU A 201 -15.01 -24.35 24.32
C GLU A 201 -16.36 -23.85 23.79
N GLY A 202 -17.05 -24.69 23.03
CA GLY A 202 -18.38 -24.41 22.48
C GLY A 202 -18.50 -24.95 21.04
N GLY A 203 -19.55 -25.71 20.79
CA GLY A 203 -19.82 -26.23 19.45
C GLY A 203 -20.01 -25.11 18.43
N ARG A 204 -19.42 -25.25 17.23
CA ARG A 204 -19.67 -24.31 16.14
C ARG A 204 -21.11 -24.42 15.64
N PRO A 205 -21.74 -23.29 15.31
CA PRO A 205 -23.02 -23.32 14.63
C PRO A 205 -22.92 -24.07 13.29
N PRO A 206 -24.00 -24.68 12.81
CA PRO A 206 -24.00 -25.38 11.53
C PRO A 206 -23.52 -24.48 10.41
N MET A 207 -22.66 -24.99 9.53
CA MET A 207 -22.01 -24.24 8.44
C MET A 207 -23.03 -23.47 7.57
N VAL A 208 -24.18 -24.05 7.30
CA VAL A 208 -25.27 -23.40 6.54
C VAL A 208 -25.80 -22.17 7.24
N GLN A 209 -25.95 -22.21 8.56
CA GLN A 209 -26.39 -21.04 9.33
C GLN A 209 -25.32 -19.95 9.38
N THR A 210 -24.05 -20.35 9.48
CA THR A 210 -22.90 -19.45 9.45
C THR A 210 -22.83 -18.69 8.12
N LEU A 211 -23.04 -19.38 6.98
CA LEU A 211 -23.02 -18.77 5.66
C LEU A 211 -24.28 -17.95 5.33
N ALA A 212 -25.43 -18.29 5.92
CA ALA A 212 -26.68 -17.58 5.70
C ALA A 212 -26.83 -16.28 6.52
N ALA A 213 -26.15 -16.18 7.67
CA ALA A 213 -26.26 -15.01 8.55
C ALA A 213 -25.92 -13.67 7.86
N PRO A 214 -24.82 -13.55 7.10
CA PRO A 214 -24.48 -12.29 6.41
C PRO A 214 -25.51 -11.86 5.36
N LEU A 215 -26.21 -12.82 4.75
CA LEU A 215 -27.21 -12.56 3.73
C LEU A 215 -28.57 -12.09 4.30
N ARG A 216 -28.82 -12.36 5.58
CA ARG A 216 -30.02 -11.91 6.30
C ARG A 216 -29.92 -10.45 6.74
N ASP A 217 -28.71 -9.96 6.99
CA ASP A 217 -28.48 -8.54 7.28
C ASP A 217 -28.60 -7.72 6.01
N GLY A 218 -29.54 -6.76 5.99
CA GLY A 218 -29.85 -5.98 4.80
C GLY A 218 -28.71 -5.08 4.32
N ASN A 219 -27.97 -4.48 5.25
CA ASN A 219 -26.87 -3.58 4.94
C ASN A 219 -25.62 -4.36 4.54
N PHE A 220 -25.29 -5.42 5.28
CA PHE A 220 -24.16 -6.27 4.95
C PHE A 220 -24.35 -7.01 3.61
N ARG A 221 -25.58 -7.40 3.27
CA ARG A 221 -25.92 -7.96 1.95
C ARG A 221 -25.63 -6.97 0.80
N ARG A 222 -25.87 -5.66 1.01
CA ARG A 222 -25.50 -4.63 0.01
C ARG A 222 -23.98 -4.59 -0.19
N LEU A 223 -23.20 -4.69 0.93
CA LEU A 223 -21.75 -4.78 0.87
C LEU A 223 -21.29 -6.05 0.13
N ILE A 224 -21.88 -7.21 0.42
CA ILE A 224 -21.61 -8.47 -0.29
C ILE A 224 -21.83 -8.32 -1.81
N ASN A 225 -22.95 -7.73 -2.19
CA ASN A 225 -23.27 -7.52 -3.61
C ASN A 225 -22.27 -6.59 -4.29
N PHE A 226 -21.83 -5.54 -3.61
CA PHE A 226 -20.77 -4.67 -4.10
C PHE A 226 -19.45 -5.44 -4.25
N LEU A 227 -19.02 -6.18 -3.22
CA LEU A 227 -17.75 -6.92 -3.24
C LEU A 227 -17.72 -7.98 -4.35
N PHE A 228 -18.84 -8.69 -4.55
CA PHE A 228 -18.98 -9.63 -5.65
C PHE A 228 -18.84 -8.92 -7.01
N ALA A 229 -19.64 -7.88 -7.23
CA ALA A 229 -19.65 -7.16 -8.51
C ALA A 229 -18.32 -6.45 -8.79
N TRP A 230 -17.70 -5.86 -7.76
CA TRP A 230 -16.38 -5.23 -7.86
C TRP A 230 -15.30 -6.23 -8.24
N SER A 231 -15.25 -7.38 -7.53
CA SER A 231 -14.27 -8.43 -7.82
C SER A 231 -14.49 -9.03 -9.20
N PHE A 232 -15.74 -9.18 -9.62
CA PHE A 232 -16.09 -9.63 -10.96
C PHE A 232 -15.54 -8.67 -12.03
N VAL A 233 -15.83 -7.37 -11.91
CA VAL A 233 -15.42 -6.36 -12.89
C VAL A 233 -13.91 -6.21 -12.97
N THR A 234 -13.24 -6.15 -11.85
CA THR A 234 -11.78 -6.02 -11.84
C THR A 234 -11.09 -7.24 -12.43
N GLN A 235 -11.56 -8.44 -12.08
CA GLN A 235 -10.99 -9.67 -12.61
C GLN A 235 -11.47 -10.01 -14.03
N LEU A 236 -12.50 -9.33 -14.53
CA LEU A 236 -12.87 -9.38 -15.94
C LEU A 236 -11.76 -8.80 -16.84
N ALA A 237 -11.09 -7.72 -16.40
CA ALA A 237 -10.11 -6.96 -17.20
C ALA A 237 -8.66 -7.25 -16.84
N VAL A 238 -8.32 -7.24 -15.54
CA VAL A 238 -6.92 -7.22 -15.04
C VAL A 238 -6.06 -8.38 -15.53
N PRO A 239 -6.53 -9.63 -15.58
CA PRO A 239 -5.72 -10.74 -16.09
C PRO A 239 -5.25 -10.56 -17.53
N PHE A 240 -6.00 -9.78 -18.31
CA PHE A 240 -5.75 -9.56 -19.72
C PHE A 240 -4.81 -8.38 -20.01
N PHE A 241 -4.45 -7.57 -19.02
CA PHE A 241 -3.44 -6.52 -19.19
C PHE A 241 -2.08 -7.09 -19.62
N ALA A 242 -1.62 -8.16 -18.95
CA ALA A 242 -0.37 -8.80 -19.32
C ALA A 242 -0.44 -9.47 -20.70
N VAL A 243 -1.58 -10.11 -21.02
CA VAL A 243 -1.80 -10.72 -22.34
C VAL A 243 -1.75 -9.64 -23.42
N TYR A 244 -2.47 -8.55 -23.25
CA TYR A 244 -2.50 -7.41 -24.17
C TYR A 244 -1.11 -6.82 -24.39
N MET A 245 -0.35 -6.58 -23.32
CA MET A 245 1.02 -6.07 -23.43
C MET A 245 1.95 -7.01 -24.19
N LEU A 246 1.79 -8.33 -24.02
CA LEU A 246 2.64 -9.33 -24.67
C LEU A 246 2.23 -9.63 -26.11
N THR A 247 0.92 -9.58 -26.45
CA THR A 247 0.40 -10.05 -27.74
C THR A 247 0.00 -8.92 -28.70
N VAL A 248 -0.48 -7.80 -28.19
CA VAL A 248 -0.92 -6.64 -28.99
C VAL A 248 0.17 -5.56 -29.03
N LEU A 249 0.76 -5.25 -27.87
CA LEU A 249 1.84 -4.27 -27.80
C LEU A 249 3.23 -4.89 -28.02
N GLU A 250 3.34 -6.22 -28.11
CA GLU A 250 4.59 -6.97 -28.34
C GLU A 250 5.75 -6.54 -27.43
N LEU A 251 5.43 -6.14 -26.19
CA LEU A 251 6.44 -5.65 -25.26
C LEU A 251 7.32 -6.80 -24.73
N SER A 252 8.56 -6.48 -24.41
CA SER A 252 9.47 -7.42 -23.77
C SER A 252 8.94 -7.86 -22.40
N LEU A 253 9.26 -9.10 -22.00
CA LEU A 253 8.81 -9.63 -20.70
C LEU A 253 9.35 -8.78 -19.53
N SER A 254 10.59 -8.29 -19.64
CA SER A 254 11.20 -7.42 -18.64
C SER A 254 10.42 -6.12 -18.44
N LEU A 255 9.90 -5.53 -19.50
CA LEU A 255 9.07 -4.32 -19.41
C LEU A 255 7.71 -4.62 -18.77
N VAL A 256 7.04 -5.71 -19.17
CA VAL A 256 5.75 -6.13 -18.58
C VAL A 256 5.89 -6.41 -17.07
N VAL A 257 6.91 -7.13 -16.67
CA VAL A 257 7.20 -7.41 -15.26
C VAL A 257 7.62 -6.13 -14.53
N GLY A 258 8.42 -5.26 -15.17
CA GLY A 258 8.82 -3.96 -14.63
C GLY A 258 7.63 -3.05 -14.32
N LEU A 259 6.65 -2.98 -15.20
CA LEU A 259 5.39 -2.24 -14.98
C LEU A 259 4.56 -2.84 -13.84
N ALA A 260 4.49 -4.17 -13.74
CA ALA A 260 3.84 -4.82 -12.61
C ALA A 260 4.55 -4.54 -11.27
N VAL A 261 5.88 -4.53 -11.26
CA VAL A 261 6.69 -4.13 -10.09
C VAL A 261 6.42 -2.66 -9.73
N LEU A 262 6.32 -1.76 -10.70
CA LEU A 262 5.94 -0.37 -10.46
C LEU A 262 4.58 -0.27 -9.75
N SER A 263 3.57 -1.02 -10.20
CA SER A 263 2.26 -1.06 -9.52
C SER A 263 2.37 -1.58 -8.09
N GLN A 264 3.19 -2.60 -7.84
CA GLN A 264 3.40 -3.12 -6.48
C GLN A 264 4.12 -2.11 -5.58
N LEU A 265 5.13 -1.42 -6.09
CA LEU A 265 5.87 -0.40 -5.34
C LEU A 265 4.96 0.79 -4.97
N THR A 266 4.19 1.30 -5.91
CA THR A 266 3.22 2.38 -5.65
C THR A 266 2.13 1.91 -4.69
N ASN A 267 1.67 0.66 -4.77
CA ASN A 267 0.71 0.09 -3.82
C ASN A 267 1.27 0.09 -2.39
N VAL A 268 2.48 -0.45 -2.17
CA VAL A 268 3.13 -0.49 -0.85
C VAL A 268 3.37 0.91 -0.30
N LEU A 269 3.75 1.85 -1.15
CA LEU A 269 3.99 3.24 -0.76
C LEU A 269 2.69 3.92 -0.27
N PHE A 270 1.58 3.72 -1.00
CA PHE A 270 0.32 4.41 -0.74
C PHE A 270 -0.60 3.69 0.26
N ILE A 271 -0.34 2.42 0.62
CA ILE A 271 -1.19 1.69 1.56
C ILE A 271 -1.30 2.39 2.93
N ARG A 272 -0.21 3.00 3.41
CA ARG A 272 -0.19 3.76 4.66
C ARG A 272 -0.94 5.08 4.54
N VAL A 273 -0.82 5.74 3.39
CA VAL A 273 -1.51 6.99 3.07
C VAL A 273 -3.02 6.78 3.14
N TRP A 274 -3.51 5.79 2.42
CA TRP A 274 -4.92 5.47 2.40
C TRP A 274 -5.45 4.96 3.75
N GLY A 275 -4.61 4.30 4.55
CA GLY A 275 -4.98 3.89 5.92
C GLY A 275 -5.35 5.08 6.79
N VAL A 276 -4.54 6.14 6.78
CA VAL A 276 -4.81 7.38 7.54
C VAL A 276 -6.10 8.07 7.05
N PHE A 277 -6.31 8.07 5.73
CA PHE A 277 -7.55 8.65 5.19
C PHE A 277 -8.78 7.80 5.51
N ASP A 278 -8.66 6.47 5.52
CA ASP A 278 -9.72 5.54 5.88
C ASP A 278 -10.19 5.73 7.32
N ASP A 279 -9.22 5.92 8.24
CA ASP A 279 -9.51 6.20 9.65
C ASP A 279 -10.20 7.55 9.85
N ARG A 280 -9.85 8.55 9.04
CA ARG A 280 -10.36 9.92 9.17
C ARG A 280 -11.72 10.14 8.49
N TYR A 281 -11.92 9.59 7.31
CA TYR A 281 -13.08 9.90 6.46
C TYR A 281 -14.05 8.71 6.29
N GLY A 282 -13.66 7.53 6.77
CA GLY A 282 -14.41 6.29 6.62
C GLY A 282 -14.05 5.49 5.36
N GLY A 283 -14.18 4.17 5.46
CA GLY A 283 -13.79 3.23 4.43
C GLY A 283 -14.58 3.37 3.13
N LYS A 284 -15.88 3.65 3.21
CA LYS A 284 -16.74 3.81 2.04
C LYS A 284 -16.30 4.96 1.13
N VAL A 285 -15.90 6.10 1.71
CA VAL A 285 -15.47 7.28 0.93
C VAL A 285 -14.20 6.97 0.16
N ILE A 286 -13.19 6.43 0.86
CA ILE A 286 -11.91 6.07 0.22
C ILE A 286 -12.11 4.98 -0.83
N LEU A 287 -12.92 3.97 -0.52
CA LEU A 287 -13.27 2.92 -1.47
C LEU A 287 -13.93 3.50 -2.73
N SER A 288 -14.84 4.48 -2.58
CA SER A 288 -15.48 5.15 -3.70
C SER A 288 -14.49 5.94 -4.57
N ILE A 289 -13.56 6.69 -3.95
CA ILE A 289 -12.55 7.48 -4.67
C ILE A 289 -11.59 6.55 -5.42
N CYS A 290 -11.03 5.57 -4.72
CA CYS A 290 -10.06 4.65 -5.29
C CYS A 290 -10.68 3.73 -6.35
N SER A 291 -11.94 3.28 -6.16
CA SER A 291 -12.64 2.50 -7.19
C SER A 291 -12.92 3.33 -8.44
N SER A 292 -13.29 4.59 -8.30
CA SER A 292 -13.46 5.49 -9.46
C SER A 292 -12.15 5.69 -10.21
N LEU A 293 -11.03 5.91 -9.50
CA LEU A 293 -9.70 6.02 -10.10
C LEU A 293 -9.29 4.72 -10.81
N TYR A 294 -9.56 3.56 -10.19
CA TYR A 294 -9.28 2.26 -10.78
C TYR A 294 -10.04 2.02 -12.09
N LEU A 295 -11.31 2.43 -12.15
CA LEU A 295 -12.12 2.33 -13.37
C LEU A 295 -11.58 3.25 -14.47
N LEU A 296 -11.13 4.47 -14.13
CA LEU A 296 -10.46 5.35 -15.09
C LEU A 296 -9.17 4.73 -15.63
N VAL A 297 -8.43 3.99 -14.80
CA VAL A 297 -7.26 3.22 -15.26
C VAL A 297 -7.70 2.14 -16.25
N ILE A 298 -8.76 1.36 -15.97
CA ILE A 298 -9.27 0.35 -16.91
C ILE A 298 -9.67 1.00 -18.24
N LEU A 299 -10.37 2.13 -18.21
CA LEU A 299 -10.71 2.87 -19.42
C LEU A 299 -9.45 3.38 -20.14
N GLY A 300 -8.45 3.83 -19.38
CA GLY A 300 -7.19 4.34 -19.92
C GLY A 300 -6.44 3.34 -20.81
N TRP A 301 -6.65 2.04 -20.59
CA TRP A 301 -6.05 1.00 -21.42
C TRP A 301 -6.52 1.04 -22.88
N THR A 302 -7.76 1.47 -23.15
CA THR A 302 -8.28 1.62 -24.53
C THR A 302 -7.55 2.70 -25.32
N PHE A 303 -6.80 3.59 -24.66
CA PHE A 303 -6.04 4.67 -25.30
C PHE A 303 -4.57 4.34 -25.49
N THR A 304 -4.13 3.13 -25.18
CA THR A 304 -2.73 2.71 -25.39
C THR A 304 -2.40 2.41 -26.85
N THR A 305 -3.44 2.16 -27.68
CA THR A 305 -3.37 2.09 -29.14
C THR A 305 -4.44 3.02 -29.74
N MET A 306 -4.11 3.78 -30.82
CA MET A 306 -5.05 4.65 -31.52
C MET A 306 -4.64 4.89 -32.97
N PRO A 307 -4.98 4.02 -33.93
CA PRO A 307 -5.33 2.60 -33.86
C PRO A 307 -4.14 1.70 -33.53
N ASP A 308 -2.91 2.21 -33.72
CA ASP A 308 -1.64 1.51 -33.47
C ASP A 308 -0.90 2.11 -32.26
N GLN A 309 0.23 1.54 -31.95
CA GLN A 309 1.13 2.09 -30.94
C GLN A 309 1.62 3.49 -31.35
N HIS A 310 1.63 4.40 -30.38
CA HIS A 310 2.06 5.78 -30.58
C HIS A 310 3.12 6.18 -29.53
N ALA A 311 3.77 7.32 -29.72
CA ALA A 311 4.86 7.77 -28.84
C ALA A 311 4.45 7.89 -27.35
N LEU A 312 3.16 8.07 -27.05
CA LEU A 312 2.62 8.17 -25.69
C LEU A 312 2.23 6.80 -25.10
N THR A 313 2.24 5.69 -25.85
CA THR A 313 1.87 4.36 -25.35
C THR A 313 2.65 3.98 -24.10
N LEU A 314 3.98 4.05 -24.13
CA LEU A 314 4.82 3.68 -22.99
C LEU A 314 4.67 4.65 -21.80
N PRO A 315 4.73 5.98 -21.96
CA PRO A 315 4.40 6.91 -20.88
C PRO A 315 3.03 6.68 -20.26
N LEU A 316 2.01 6.41 -21.08
CA LEU A 316 0.66 6.10 -20.60
C LEU A 316 0.62 4.80 -19.78
N LEU A 317 1.28 3.73 -20.24
CA LEU A 317 1.39 2.47 -19.49
C LEU A 317 2.06 2.67 -18.13
N VAL A 318 3.13 3.46 -18.06
CA VAL A 318 3.80 3.80 -16.78
C VAL A 318 2.83 4.52 -15.85
N LEU A 319 2.10 5.52 -16.36
CA LEU A 319 1.10 6.24 -15.60
C LEU A 319 -0.04 5.32 -15.11
N LEU A 320 -0.59 4.50 -16.01
CA LEU A 320 -1.68 3.57 -15.68
C LEU A 320 -1.25 2.56 -14.59
N HIS A 321 -0.04 2.00 -14.67
CA HIS A 321 0.46 1.07 -13.64
C HIS A 321 0.73 1.78 -12.30
N ALA A 322 1.24 3.00 -12.31
CA ALA A 322 1.39 3.78 -11.09
C ALA A 322 0.03 4.06 -10.43
N LEU A 323 -0.96 4.54 -11.20
CA LEU A 323 -2.32 4.80 -10.72
C LEU A 323 -3.04 3.53 -10.28
N LEU A 324 -2.81 2.40 -10.97
CA LEU A 324 -3.34 1.08 -10.59
C LEU A 324 -2.86 0.67 -9.20
N GLY A 325 -1.57 0.86 -8.91
CA GLY A 325 -1.02 0.58 -7.58
C GLY A 325 -1.58 1.51 -6.50
N ILE A 326 -1.67 2.81 -6.78
CA ILE A 326 -2.23 3.82 -5.86
C ILE A 326 -3.69 3.49 -5.52
N ALA A 327 -4.53 3.27 -6.55
CA ALA A 327 -5.94 2.95 -6.35
C ALA A 327 -6.12 1.58 -5.66
N GLY A 328 -5.33 0.59 -6.06
CA GLY A 328 -5.35 -0.75 -5.49
C GLY A 328 -5.04 -0.77 -3.99
N ALA A 329 -4.12 0.08 -3.53
CA ALA A 329 -3.80 0.23 -2.11
C ALA A 329 -5.02 0.70 -1.29
N GLY A 330 -5.71 1.74 -1.76
CA GLY A 330 -6.91 2.24 -1.09
C GLY A 330 -8.05 1.23 -1.08
N ILE A 331 -8.30 0.57 -2.22
CA ILE A 331 -9.33 -0.46 -2.33
C ILE A 331 -9.04 -1.62 -1.36
N SER A 332 -7.79 -2.07 -1.28
CA SER A 332 -7.38 -3.18 -0.40
C SER A 332 -7.63 -2.87 1.08
N ILE A 333 -7.19 -1.71 1.54
CA ILE A 333 -7.37 -1.29 2.93
C ILE A 333 -8.85 -1.08 3.23
N SER A 334 -9.53 -0.21 2.48
CA SER A 334 -10.89 0.20 2.80
C SER A 334 -11.91 -0.92 2.63
N SER A 335 -11.72 -1.83 1.66
CA SER A 335 -12.57 -3.03 1.56
C SER A 335 -12.38 -3.99 2.75
N THR A 336 -11.21 -3.99 3.38
CA THR A 336 -10.97 -4.78 4.60
C THR A 336 -11.58 -4.11 5.82
N THR A 337 -11.34 -2.82 6.01
CA THR A 337 -11.83 -2.04 7.14
C THR A 337 -13.37 -1.99 7.17
N ILE A 338 -14.02 -1.70 6.04
CA ILE A 338 -15.49 -1.64 5.98
C ILE A 338 -16.14 -2.99 6.32
N ARG A 339 -15.55 -4.12 5.86
CA ARG A 339 -16.03 -5.46 6.23
C ARG A 339 -15.91 -5.71 7.72
N MET A 340 -14.81 -5.28 8.36
CA MET A 340 -14.59 -5.44 9.78
C MET A 340 -15.52 -4.55 10.61
N LYS A 341 -15.70 -3.29 10.23
CA LYS A 341 -16.60 -2.35 10.92
C LYS A 341 -18.08 -2.77 10.86
N MET A 342 -18.52 -3.28 9.70
CA MET A 342 -19.91 -3.69 9.52
C MET A 342 -20.24 -5.08 10.04
N ALA A 343 -19.25 -5.91 10.36
CA ALA A 343 -19.47 -7.26 10.89
C ALA A 343 -19.81 -7.20 12.40
N PRO A 344 -20.96 -7.76 12.85
CA PRO A 344 -21.29 -7.85 14.27
C PRO A 344 -20.21 -8.61 15.04
N GLN A 345 -19.75 -8.09 16.19
CA GLN A 345 -18.65 -8.68 16.96
C GLN A 345 -18.86 -10.16 17.28
N ALA A 346 -20.08 -10.54 17.69
CA ALA A 346 -20.42 -11.92 18.04
C ALA A 346 -20.39 -12.90 16.83
N GLN A 347 -20.51 -12.41 15.59
CA GLN A 347 -20.60 -13.20 14.37
C GLN A 347 -19.59 -12.78 13.31
N ALA A 348 -18.55 -12.04 13.67
CA ALA A 348 -17.58 -11.44 12.74
C ALA A 348 -16.98 -12.48 11.78
N THR A 349 -16.62 -13.66 12.25
CA THR A 349 -16.07 -14.74 11.42
C THR A 349 -17.03 -15.15 10.29
N SER A 350 -18.33 -15.29 10.59
CA SER A 350 -19.35 -15.67 9.60
C SER A 350 -19.51 -14.59 8.53
N PHE A 351 -19.58 -13.34 8.94
CA PHE A 351 -19.75 -12.19 8.08
C PHE A 351 -18.52 -12.00 7.16
N LEU A 352 -17.33 -12.05 7.71
CA LEU A 352 -16.09 -11.92 6.94
C LEU A 352 -15.89 -13.08 5.95
N THR A 353 -16.26 -14.31 6.35
CA THR A 353 -16.21 -15.49 5.47
C THR A 353 -17.21 -15.34 4.31
N GLY A 354 -18.45 -14.93 4.59
CA GLY A 354 -19.47 -14.70 3.55
C GLY A 354 -19.05 -13.63 2.54
N ALA A 355 -18.51 -12.52 3.02
CA ALA A 355 -17.97 -11.46 2.16
C ALA A 355 -16.80 -11.95 1.29
N SER A 356 -15.89 -12.75 1.85
CA SER A 356 -14.75 -13.30 1.11
C SER A 356 -15.19 -14.32 0.06
N LEU A 357 -16.15 -15.20 0.37
CA LEU A 357 -16.70 -16.14 -0.60
C LEU A 357 -17.38 -15.44 -1.78
N ALA A 358 -18.17 -14.40 -1.50
CA ALA A 358 -18.82 -13.62 -2.56
C ALA A 358 -17.80 -12.92 -3.45
N ALA A 359 -16.79 -12.28 -2.87
CA ALA A 359 -15.70 -11.65 -3.63
C ALA A 359 -14.94 -12.66 -4.49
N ASN A 360 -14.62 -13.85 -3.94
CA ASN A 360 -13.93 -14.91 -4.67
C ASN A 360 -14.78 -15.51 -5.81
N LEU A 361 -16.11 -15.62 -5.61
CA LEU A 361 -17.02 -16.03 -6.68
C LEU A 361 -17.00 -15.03 -7.84
N GLY A 362 -17.11 -13.74 -7.55
CA GLY A 362 -16.97 -12.70 -8.56
C GLY A 362 -15.61 -12.75 -9.27
N ALA A 363 -14.54 -12.87 -8.49
CA ALA A 363 -13.17 -12.97 -8.99
C ALA A 363 -12.91 -14.24 -9.84
N GLY A 364 -13.62 -15.33 -9.56
CA GLY A 364 -13.52 -16.56 -10.36
C GLY A 364 -14.32 -16.50 -11.66
N ILE A 365 -15.51 -15.89 -11.65
CA ILE A 365 -16.35 -15.79 -12.84
C ILE A 365 -15.79 -14.75 -13.82
N GLY A 366 -15.24 -13.64 -13.32
CA GLY A 366 -14.73 -12.53 -14.13
C GLY A 366 -13.78 -12.97 -15.24
N PRO A 367 -12.65 -13.63 -14.94
CA PRO A 367 -11.67 -14.05 -15.94
C PRO A 367 -12.23 -15.03 -16.97
N LEU A 368 -13.14 -15.92 -16.56
CA LEU A 368 -13.77 -16.88 -17.48
C LEU A 368 -14.56 -16.16 -18.58
N LEU A 369 -15.38 -15.20 -18.15
CA LEU A 369 -16.17 -14.39 -19.09
C LEU A 369 -15.27 -13.43 -19.87
N GLY A 370 -14.23 -12.86 -19.23
CA GLY A 370 -13.27 -11.98 -19.89
C GLY A 370 -12.54 -12.67 -21.04
N GLY A 371 -12.03 -13.89 -20.81
CA GLY A 371 -11.38 -14.68 -21.85
C GLY A 371 -12.28 -15.03 -23.02
N ALA A 372 -13.50 -15.49 -22.73
CA ALA A 372 -14.49 -15.78 -23.75
C ALA A 372 -14.93 -14.51 -24.53
N PHE A 373 -14.99 -13.37 -23.84
CA PHE A 373 -15.33 -12.09 -24.44
C PHE A 373 -14.25 -11.61 -25.41
N VAL A 374 -12.98 -11.64 -24.98
CA VAL A 374 -11.87 -11.26 -25.88
C VAL A 374 -11.80 -12.19 -27.09
N GLU A 375 -11.96 -13.50 -26.89
CA GLU A 375 -12.00 -14.48 -27.99
C GLU A 375 -13.12 -14.15 -28.99
N PHE A 376 -14.31 -13.84 -28.50
CA PHE A 376 -15.45 -13.46 -29.34
C PHE A 376 -15.19 -12.17 -30.12
N PHE A 377 -14.53 -11.17 -29.53
CA PHE A 377 -14.25 -9.88 -30.17
C PHE A 377 -12.90 -9.86 -30.92
N SER A 378 -12.09 -10.90 -30.87
CA SER A 378 -10.77 -10.94 -31.50
C SER A 378 -10.77 -10.67 -33.00
N SER A 379 -11.85 -11.06 -33.68
CA SER A 379 -12.05 -10.84 -35.12
C SER A 379 -13.00 -9.68 -35.46
N ARG A 380 -13.37 -8.86 -34.46
CA ARG A 380 -14.32 -7.77 -34.60
C ARG A 380 -13.66 -6.45 -34.25
N HIS A 381 -14.00 -5.42 -35.01
CA HIS A 381 -13.58 -4.05 -34.73
C HIS A 381 -14.78 -3.12 -34.81
N PHE A 382 -14.70 -2.01 -34.10
CA PHE A 382 -15.66 -0.92 -34.15
C PHE A 382 -14.90 0.35 -34.47
N GLU A 383 -15.27 0.99 -35.57
CA GLU A 383 -14.60 2.21 -36.04
C GLU A 383 -15.62 3.33 -36.24
N ILE A 384 -15.30 4.51 -35.68
CA ILE A 384 -15.97 5.76 -35.99
C ILE A 384 -14.93 6.65 -36.67
N GLY A 385 -15.07 6.88 -37.97
CA GLY A 385 -14.24 7.78 -38.75
C GLY A 385 -14.87 9.15 -38.92
N ILE A 386 -14.08 10.21 -38.84
CA ILE A 386 -14.46 11.55 -39.29
C ILE A 386 -13.78 11.77 -40.63
N GLU A 387 -14.55 11.95 -41.70
CA GLU A 387 -14.02 12.23 -43.02
C GLU A 387 -13.94 13.74 -43.25
N TRP A 388 -12.76 14.22 -43.58
CA TRP A 388 -12.57 15.55 -44.13
C TRP A 388 -12.47 15.43 -45.65
N VAL A 389 -13.50 15.90 -46.32
CA VAL A 389 -13.58 15.88 -47.78
C VAL A 389 -13.16 17.23 -48.34
N ASP A 390 -12.03 17.23 -48.99
CA ASP A 390 -11.47 18.36 -49.74
C ASP A 390 -11.58 18.05 -51.24
N PRO A 391 -11.75 19.03 -52.14
CA PRO A 391 -11.79 18.79 -53.60
C PRO A 391 -10.59 18.03 -54.17
N ALA A 392 -9.43 18.10 -53.49
CA ALA A 392 -8.19 17.43 -53.92
C ALA A 392 -7.97 16.06 -53.25
N ARG A 393 -8.54 15.81 -52.03
CA ARG A 393 -8.34 14.56 -51.30
C ARG A 393 -9.39 14.40 -50.18
N THR A 394 -9.74 13.15 -49.89
CA THR A 394 -10.48 12.79 -48.66
C THR A 394 -9.49 12.28 -47.63
N VAL A 395 -9.51 12.81 -46.42
CA VAL A 395 -8.72 12.37 -45.29
C VAL A 395 -9.65 11.84 -44.22
N THR A 396 -9.52 10.56 -43.92
CA THR A 396 -10.29 9.91 -42.83
C THR A 396 -9.47 9.93 -41.56
N PHE A 397 -10.02 10.50 -40.51
CA PHE A 397 -9.45 10.47 -39.16
C PHE A 397 -10.24 9.46 -38.32
N PRO A 398 -9.61 8.36 -37.86
CA PRO A 398 -10.27 7.47 -36.92
C PRO A 398 -10.48 8.20 -35.58
N ALA A 399 -11.73 8.51 -35.25
CA ALA A 399 -12.08 9.17 -34.00
C ALA A 399 -12.17 8.17 -32.84
N VAL A 400 -12.67 6.97 -33.11
CA VAL A 400 -12.71 5.84 -32.16
C VAL A 400 -12.40 4.57 -32.94
N PHE A 401 -11.45 3.81 -32.45
CA PHE A 401 -11.09 2.51 -33.01
C PHE A 401 -10.94 1.51 -31.85
N LEU A 402 -11.86 0.55 -31.77
CA LEU A 402 -11.89 -0.46 -30.72
C LEU A 402 -11.70 -1.84 -31.34
N THR A 403 -10.79 -2.62 -30.77
CA THR A 403 -10.53 -4.01 -31.16
C THR A 403 -10.64 -4.93 -29.94
N GLY A 404 -10.70 -6.22 -30.13
CA GLY A 404 -10.71 -7.30 -29.14
C GLY A 404 -10.68 -6.89 -27.67
N TYR A 405 -9.51 -6.50 -27.17
CA TYR A 405 -9.31 -6.12 -25.76
C TYR A 405 -9.96 -4.79 -25.38
N ASP A 406 -10.04 -3.83 -26.32
CA ASP A 406 -10.62 -2.52 -26.03
C ASP A 406 -12.10 -2.63 -25.68
N PHE A 407 -12.83 -3.54 -26.34
CA PHE A 407 -14.19 -3.87 -25.96
C PHE A 407 -14.27 -4.40 -24.54
N LEU A 408 -13.33 -5.27 -24.14
CA LEU A 408 -13.29 -5.80 -22.80
C LEU A 408 -13.09 -4.69 -21.76
N PHE A 409 -12.12 -3.79 -21.99
CA PHE A 409 -11.82 -2.69 -21.08
C PHE A 409 -12.99 -1.70 -21.00
N ALA A 410 -13.59 -1.36 -22.13
CA ALA A 410 -14.77 -0.50 -22.17
C ALA A 410 -15.97 -1.10 -21.43
N VAL A 411 -16.28 -2.38 -21.65
CA VAL A 411 -17.36 -3.08 -20.94
C VAL A 411 -17.06 -3.21 -19.46
N ALA A 412 -15.82 -3.55 -19.08
CA ALA A 412 -15.43 -3.61 -17.68
C ALA A 412 -15.59 -2.23 -17.00
N PHE A 413 -15.22 -1.14 -17.68
CA PHE A 413 -15.44 0.21 -17.19
C PHE A 413 -16.95 0.50 -16.97
N LEU A 414 -17.81 0.21 -17.95
CA LEU A 414 -19.25 0.44 -17.86
C LEU A 414 -19.90 -0.37 -16.74
N LEU A 415 -19.55 -1.66 -16.63
CA LEU A 415 -20.00 -2.51 -15.52
C LEU A 415 -19.47 -2.00 -14.18
N GLY A 416 -18.26 -1.46 -14.18
CA GLY A 416 -17.64 -0.84 -13.01
C GLY A 416 -18.41 0.37 -12.51
N LEU A 417 -18.92 1.22 -13.40
CA LEU A 417 -19.78 2.35 -13.02
C LEU A 417 -21.04 1.87 -12.29
N PHE A 418 -21.62 0.75 -12.72
CA PHE A 418 -22.74 0.13 -12.01
C PHE A 418 -22.35 -0.31 -10.59
N THR A 419 -21.12 -0.83 -10.40
CA THR A 419 -20.66 -1.24 -9.06
C THR A 419 -20.53 -0.06 -8.10
N LEU A 420 -20.16 1.14 -8.58
CA LEU A 420 -20.14 2.35 -7.75
C LEU A 420 -21.55 2.71 -7.26
N GLY A 421 -22.57 2.46 -8.08
CA GLY A 421 -23.97 2.60 -7.67
C GLY A 421 -24.37 1.61 -6.55
N LEU A 422 -23.82 0.39 -6.55
CA LEU A 422 -24.02 -0.58 -5.47
C LEU A 422 -23.34 -0.12 -4.18
N LEU A 423 -22.11 0.42 -4.28
CA LEU A 423 -21.38 0.97 -3.12
C LEU A 423 -22.16 2.14 -2.49
N GLY A 424 -22.77 2.98 -3.30
CA GLY A 424 -23.59 4.10 -2.82
C GLY A 424 -24.75 3.66 -1.89
N ARG A 425 -25.25 2.43 -2.04
CA ARG A 425 -26.35 1.88 -1.21
C ARG A 425 -25.86 1.29 0.12
N VAL A 426 -24.59 1.09 0.31
CA VAL A 426 -24.00 0.62 1.58
C VAL A 426 -24.03 1.78 2.57
N GLN A 427 -24.38 1.52 3.81
CA GLN A 427 -24.39 2.51 4.90
C GLN A 427 -23.28 2.17 5.88
N GLU A 428 -22.34 3.10 6.08
CA GLU A 428 -21.29 3.01 7.10
C GLU A 428 -21.65 3.94 8.27
N GLU A 429 -21.54 3.45 9.50
CA GLU A 429 -21.76 4.30 10.68
C GLU A 429 -20.64 5.35 10.78
N GLY A 430 -21.02 6.61 10.95
CA GLY A 430 -20.07 7.73 10.95
C GLY A 430 -19.64 8.20 9.56
N GLU A 431 -20.39 7.85 8.52
CA GLU A 431 -20.11 8.29 7.15
C GLU A 431 -20.12 9.82 7.03
N VAL A 432 -18.99 10.38 6.58
CA VAL A 432 -18.89 11.79 6.21
C VAL A 432 -19.46 11.97 4.80
N ASP A 433 -20.25 13.02 4.57
CA ASP A 433 -20.84 13.25 3.23
C ASP A 433 -19.71 13.38 2.18
N ARG A 434 -19.78 12.52 1.15
CA ARG A 434 -18.83 12.51 0.03
C ARG A 434 -18.67 13.90 -0.61
N ARG A 435 -19.73 14.70 -0.65
CA ARG A 435 -19.70 16.07 -1.18
C ARG A 435 -18.86 16.99 -0.30
N GLN A 436 -18.92 16.80 1.01
CA GLN A 436 -18.13 17.56 1.98
C GLN A 436 -16.66 17.18 1.85
N VAL A 437 -16.33 15.88 1.78
CA VAL A 437 -14.96 15.40 1.59
C VAL A 437 -14.40 15.83 0.23
N MET A 438 -15.18 15.70 -0.85
CA MET A 438 -14.77 16.17 -2.17
C MET A 438 -14.67 17.70 -2.22
N GLY A 439 -15.52 18.43 -1.50
CA GLY A 439 -15.44 19.88 -1.33
C GLY A 439 -14.19 20.28 -0.57
N GLU A 440 -13.87 19.60 0.52
CA GLU A 440 -12.64 19.81 1.29
C GLU A 440 -11.39 19.42 0.48
N LEU A 441 -11.41 18.29 -0.24
CA LEU A 441 -10.36 17.88 -1.16
C LEU A 441 -10.18 18.89 -2.30
N ALA A 442 -11.25 19.37 -2.91
CA ALA A 442 -11.21 20.36 -3.98
C ALA A 442 -10.80 21.75 -3.48
N ALA A 443 -11.25 22.17 -2.30
CA ALA A 443 -10.84 23.43 -1.66
C ALA A 443 -9.36 23.38 -1.26
N GLN A 444 -8.90 22.25 -0.74
CA GLN A 444 -7.51 22.01 -0.37
C GLN A 444 -6.59 21.84 -1.60
N THR A 445 -7.09 21.30 -2.71
CA THR A 445 -6.33 21.22 -3.97
C THR A 445 -6.17 22.59 -4.62
N ARG A 446 -7.13 23.49 -4.47
CA ARG A 446 -7.04 24.90 -4.91
C ARG A 446 -6.04 25.73 -4.11
N GLU A 447 -5.80 25.39 -2.87
CA GLU A 447 -4.85 26.09 -1.97
C GLU A 447 -3.55 25.27 -1.74
N ASN A 448 -2.83 24.88 -2.79
CA ASN A 448 -1.52 24.24 -2.73
C ASN A 448 -1.49 22.83 -2.10
N LEU A 449 -1.87 21.77 -2.84
CA LEU A 449 -1.56 20.35 -2.50
C LEU A 449 -1.74 19.97 -1.00
N ARG A 450 -2.62 20.67 -0.27
CA ARG A 450 -2.82 20.48 1.18
C ARG A 450 -3.40 19.13 1.57
N VAL A 451 -3.92 18.35 0.61
CA VAL A 451 -4.35 16.96 0.86
C VAL A 451 -3.19 16.10 1.38
N LEU A 452 -1.98 16.38 0.92
CA LEU A 452 -0.75 15.75 1.40
C LEU A 452 -0.43 16.08 2.86
N ASN A 453 -0.99 17.14 3.42
CA ASN A 453 -0.79 17.54 4.81
C ASN A 453 -1.49 16.63 5.83
N ALA A 454 -2.50 15.86 5.42
CA ALA A 454 -3.19 14.90 6.27
C ALA A 454 -2.45 13.56 6.40
N VAL A 455 -1.44 13.33 5.54
CA VAL A 455 -0.61 12.14 5.58
C VAL A 455 0.58 12.38 6.50
N PRO A 456 0.78 11.56 7.53
CA PRO A 456 1.98 11.66 8.35
C PRO A 456 3.24 11.66 7.48
N GLY A 457 4.03 12.74 7.54
CA GLY A 457 5.21 12.94 6.72
C GLY A 457 5.02 13.62 5.37
N MET A 458 3.83 13.58 4.74
CA MET A 458 3.61 14.30 3.47
C MET A 458 3.14 15.76 3.68
N GLY A 459 2.55 16.08 4.82
CA GLY A 459 2.25 17.45 5.23
C GLY A 459 3.51 18.31 5.43
N LEU A 460 4.63 17.69 5.67
CA LEU A 460 5.95 18.31 5.68
C LEU A 460 6.33 18.90 4.32
N VAL A 461 6.10 18.17 3.24
CA VAL A 461 6.44 18.57 1.88
C VAL A 461 5.63 19.81 1.45
N ALA A 462 4.37 19.90 1.87
CA ALA A 462 3.46 20.95 1.43
C ALA A 462 3.51 22.23 2.31
N LYS A 463 3.99 22.14 3.55
CA LYS A 463 4.05 23.27 4.52
C LYS A 463 5.44 23.86 4.73
N PHE A 464 6.48 23.28 4.12
CA PHE A 464 7.78 23.93 4.13
C PHE A 464 7.69 25.27 3.43
N PRO A 465 8.01 26.39 4.07
CA PRO A 465 8.19 27.66 3.41
C PRO A 465 9.44 27.55 2.52
N VAL A 466 9.23 27.19 1.26
CA VAL A 466 10.29 27.07 0.26
C VAL A 466 10.74 28.47 -0.16
N GLY A 467 11.39 29.16 0.74
CA GLY A 467 11.94 30.52 0.54
C GLY A 467 13.33 30.54 -0.07
N GLY A 468 13.79 29.49 -0.73
CA GLY A 468 15.13 29.41 -1.30
C GLY A 468 15.28 28.59 -2.58
N GLN A 469 14.22 28.06 -3.13
CA GLN A 469 14.30 27.08 -4.21
C GLN A 469 14.27 27.68 -5.60
N ARG A 470 15.34 28.34 -6.03
CA ARG A 470 15.48 28.72 -7.45
C ARG A 470 16.36 27.81 -8.30
N PHE A 471 17.02 26.77 -7.73
CA PHE A 471 18.12 26.11 -8.47
C PHE A 471 18.17 24.57 -8.48
N LEU A 472 17.17 23.82 -7.98
CA LEU A 472 17.17 22.37 -8.12
C LEU A 472 15.83 21.87 -8.68
N PRO A 473 15.84 21.02 -9.72
CA PRO A 473 14.60 20.40 -10.19
C PRO A 473 14.02 19.51 -9.08
N PRO A 474 12.68 19.48 -8.90
CA PRO A 474 12.04 18.60 -7.94
C PRO A 474 12.31 17.15 -8.35
N ILE A 475 13.02 16.40 -7.53
CA ILE A 475 13.19 14.96 -7.72
C ILE A 475 11.94 14.30 -7.12
N PRO A 476 11.04 13.73 -7.95
CA PRO A 476 9.84 13.07 -7.43
C PRO A 476 10.23 11.90 -6.51
N GLY A 477 9.72 11.90 -5.28
CA GLY A 477 9.94 10.83 -4.30
C GLY A 477 10.92 11.15 -3.16
N LEU A 478 11.84 12.11 -3.30
CA LEU A 478 12.75 12.50 -2.21
C LEU A 478 11.97 13.14 -1.04
N ASP A 479 10.98 13.94 -1.38
CA ASP A 479 10.12 14.61 -0.40
C ASP A 479 9.23 13.61 0.36
N VAL A 480 8.76 12.56 -0.33
CA VAL A 480 8.00 11.46 0.29
C VAL A 480 8.89 10.64 1.23
N ALA A 481 10.14 10.38 0.84
CA ALA A 481 11.09 9.67 1.69
C ALA A 481 11.41 10.46 2.96
N ALA A 482 11.65 11.78 2.85
CA ALA A 482 11.88 12.65 4.00
C ALA A 482 10.66 12.69 4.95
N GLY A 483 9.44 12.76 4.41
CA GLY A 483 8.21 12.73 5.18
C GLY A 483 7.98 11.41 5.92
N VAL A 484 8.25 10.28 5.27
CA VAL A 484 8.15 8.95 5.90
C VAL A 484 9.18 8.78 7.00
N THR A 485 10.41 9.26 6.79
CA THR A 485 11.48 9.23 7.80
C THR A 485 11.10 10.07 9.02
N ALA A 486 10.57 11.29 8.82
CA ALA A 486 10.08 12.14 9.90
C ALA A 486 8.95 11.49 10.72
N TYR A 487 8.03 10.78 10.07
CA TYR A 487 6.97 10.06 10.76
C TYR A 487 7.49 8.86 11.57
N GLN A 488 8.38 8.06 11.01
CA GLN A 488 9.00 6.94 11.74
C GLN A 488 9.80 7.44 12.92
N PHE A 489 10.47 8.56 12.75
CA PHE A 489 11.22 9.21 13.82
C PHE A 489 10.29 9.78 14.90
N SER A 490 9.19 10.43 14.54
CA SER A 490 8.14 10.87 15.47
C SER A 490 7.65 9.75 16.38
N SER A 491 7.35 8.57 15.81
CA SER A 491 6.90 7.41 16.57
C SER A 491 7.98 6.86 17.50
N SER A 492 9.25 6.92 17.11
CA SER A 492 10.38 6.47 17.92
C SER A 492 10.64 7.40 19.11
N VAL A 493 10.61 8.71 18.89
CA VAL A 493 10.71 9.73 19.95
C VAL A 493 9.54 9.63 20.92
N GLY A 494 8.31 9.49 20.43
CA GLY A 494 7.12 9.30 21.25
C GLY A 494 7.20 8.04 22.13
N ALA A 495 7.71 6.94 21.59
CA ALA A 495 7.93 5.71 22.35
C ALA A 495 9.00 5.88 23.43
N ALA A 496 10.10 6.59 23.15
CA ALA A 496 11.16 6.87 24.11
C ALA A 496 10.66 7.76 25.28
N VAL A 497 9.92 8.82 24.97
CA VAL A 497 9.28 9.70 25.96
C VAL A 497 8.31 8.92 26.84
N THR A 498 7.46 8.07 26.23
CA THR A 498 6.50 7.23 26.97
C THR A 498 7.20 6.20 27.86
N ALA A 499 8.31 5.59 27.40
CA ALA A 499 9.09 4.65 28.18
C ALA A 499 9.78 5.33 29.38
N ALA A 500 10.34 6.51 29.17
CA ALA A 500 10.99 7.31 30.20
C ALA A 500 10.00 7.75 31.29
N THR A 501 8.77 8.14 30.92
CA THR A 501 7.72 8.52 31.88
C THR A 501 7.21 7.34 32.71
N LYS A 502 7.06 6.16 32.12
CA LYS A 502 6.65 4.93 32.83
C LYS A 502 7.72 4.41 33.79
N GLY A 503 8.98 4.64 33.48
CA GLY A 503 10.11 4.25 34.32
C GLY A 503 10.39 5.17 35.50
N GLY A 504 9.65 6.26 35.68
CA GLY A 504 9.87 7.24 36.76
C GLY A 504 11.20 7.99 36.65
N SER A 505 11.75 8.08 35.45
CA SER A 505 13.04 8.71 35.21
C SER A 505 12.96 10.25 35.19
N ALA A 506 14.00 10.89 35.74
CA ALA A 506 14.07 12.36 35.82
C ALA A 506 14.14 12.99 34.42
N ALA A 507 13.63 14.23 34.31
CA ALA A 507 13.56 15.03 33.08
C ALA A 507 14.86 15.05 32.24
N ARG A 508 16.02 15.11 32.87
CA ARG A 508 17.33 15.02 32.20
C ARG A 508 17.55 13.70 31.44
N GLN A 509 16.94 12.61 31.88
CA GLN A 509 17.04 11.32 31.20
C GLN A 509 16.19 11.27 29.93
N VAL A 510 15.05 11.95 29.93
CA VAL A 510 14.18 12.12 28.74
C VAL A 510 14.92 12.94 27.69
N GLN A 511 15.46 14.11 28.09
CA GLN A 511 16.23 14.98 27.21
C GLN A 511 17.41 14.24 26.56
N ALA A 512 18.24 13.56 27.36
CA ALA A 512 19.38 12.80 26.86
C ALA A 512 18.98 11.65 25.92
N SER A 513 17.87 10.98 26.19
CA SER A 513 17.37 9.89 25.33
C SER A 513 16.85 10.41 23.98
N VAL A 514 16.18 11.55 23.96
CA VAL A 514 15.71 12.21 22.74
C VAL A 514 16.90 12.72 21.93
N ASP A 515 17.85 13.38 22.58
CA ASP A 515 19.07 13.87 21.98
C ASP A 515 19.87 12.74 21.28
N GLN A 516 20.10 11.61 21.96
CA GLN A 516 20.78 10.46 21.39
C GLN A 516 20.05 9.86 20.17
N LEU A 517 18.72 9.81 20.21
CA LEU A 517 17.91 9.32 19.09
C LEU A 517 18.01 10.24 17.87
N VAL A 518 17.94 11.54 18.10
CA VAL A 518 18.06 12.57 17.03
C VAL A 518 19.46 12.52 16.44
N THR A 519 20.51 12.53 17.28
CA THR A 519 21.90 12.48 16.83
C THR A 519 22.17 11.22 16.01
N ARG A 520 21.69 10.06 16.44
CA ARG A 520 21.85 8.81 15.69
C ARG A 520 21.12 8.87 14.32
N ALA A 521 19.91 9.39 14.29
CA ALA A 521 19.15 9.53 13.05
C ALA A 521 19.82 10.48 12.06
N LEU A 522 20.48 11.54 12.57
CA LEU A 522 21.22 12.50 11.77
C LEU A 522 22.54 11.94 11.24
N GLN A 523 23.24 11.12 12.04
CA GLN A 523 24.49 10.46 11.62
C GLN A 523 24.28 9.39 10.53
N GLU A 524 23.12 8.72 10.54
CA GLU A 524 22.75 7.72 9.51
C GLU A 524 22.34 8.37 8.18
N THR A 525 22.25 9.71 8.12
CA THR A 525 21.69 10.42 6.97
C THR A 525 22.58 11.58 6.56
N GLU A 526 23.63 11.30 5.79
CA GLU A 526 24.54 12.34 5.29
C GLU A 526 23.84 13.36 4.37
N GLY A 527 23.80 14.61 4.76
CA GLY A 527 23.96 15.74 3.81
C GLY A 527 22.72 16.46 3.28
N ALA A 528 21.53 16.44 3.89
CA ALA A 528 20.42 17.24 3.38
C ALA A 528 19.71 18.07 4.46
N THR A 529 19.85 19.40 4.41
CA THR A 529 19.14 20.40 5.26
C THR A 529 17.65 20.12 5.42
N ARG A 530 16.99 19.61 4.38
CA ARG A 530 15.58 19.22 4.39
C ARG A 530 15.27 18.08 5.34
N LEU A 531 16.18 17.11 5.43
CA LEU A 531 15.99 15.96 6.30
C LEU A 531 16.17 16.35 7.76
N THR A 532 17.10 17.24 8.08
CA THR A 532 17.33 17.77 9.43
C THR A 532 16.07 18.48 9.94
N THR A 533 15.46 19.33 9.12
CA THR A 533 14.21 20.02 9.47
C THR A 533 13.02 19.06 9.57
N ALA A 534 12.98 18.03 8.73
CA ALA A 534 11.96 16.98 8.79
C ALA A 534 12.07 16.14 10.08
N LEU A 535 13.28 15.84 10.52
CA LEU A 535 13.54 15.16 11.79
C LEU A 535 13.22 16.05 13.00
N ALA A 536 13.55 17.33 12.92
CA ALA A 536 13.20 18.33 13.93
C ALA A 536 11.67 18.41 14.14
N PHE A 537 10.92 18.48 13.06
CA PHE A 537 9.47 18.45 13.10
C PHE A 537 8.92 17.12 13.65
N GLY A 538 9.39 15.99 13.15
CA GLY A 538 8.94 14.66 13.57
C GLY A 538 9.21 14.40 15.05
N GLY A 539 10.42 14.77 15.51
CA GLY A 539 10.83 14.67 16.91
C GLY A 539 9.95 15.49 17.84
N ALA A 540 9.75 16.75 17.52
CA ALA A 540 8.91 17.65 18.29
C ALA A 540 7.45 17.18 18.36
N ARG A 541 6.89 16.74 17.25
CA ARG A 541 5.55 16.20 17.20
C ARG A 541 5.39 14.96 18.09
N GLY A 542 6.30 13.99 17.96
CA GLY A 542 6.26 12.76 18.76
C GLY A 542 6.41 13.01 20.26
N ALA A 543 7.23 13.99 20.64
CA ALA A 543 7.40 14.41 22.02
C ALA A 543 6.09 14.96 22.63
N VAL A 544 5.41 15.84 21.91
CA VAL A 544 4.14 16.44 22.38
C VAL A 544 3.01 15.40 22.41
N GLU A 545 2.92 14.55 21.42
CA GLU A 545 1.94 13.46 21.35
C GLU A 545 2.05 12.50 22.56
N ALA A 546 3.30 12.15 22.94
CA ALA A 546 3.59 11.28 24.08
C ALA A 546 3.36 11.97 25.44
N ALA A 547 3.60 13.27 25.54
CA ALA A 547 3.41 14.05 26.77
C ALA A 547 1.94 14.13 27.21
N ARG A 548 0.98 13.94 26.30
CA ARG A 548 -0.47 13.94 26.61
C ARG A 548 -0.86 13.01 27.76
N GLY A 549 -0.17 11.87 27.92
CA GLY A 549 -0.44 10.91 28.98
C GLY A 549 0.11 11.26 30.36
N ALA A 550 0.88 12.32 30.50
CA ALA A 550 1.63 12.67 31.71
C ALA A 550 0.89 13.57 32.71
N GLY A 551 -0.35 14.00 32.42
CA GLY A 551 -1.14 14.83 33.33
C GLY A 551 -0.46 16.17 33.66
N GLU A 552 -0.36 16.51 34.98
CA GLU A 552 0.23 17.78 35.44
C GLU A 552 1.71 17.99 35.05
N GLY A 553 2.44 16.94 34.67
CA GLY A 553 3.82 17.02 34.20
C GLY A 553 3.99 17.22 32.70
N ALA A 554 2.89 17.33 31.92
CA ALA A 554 2.95 17.36 30.46
C ALA A 554 3.74 18.57 29.90
N GLY A 555 3.57 19.77 30.49
CA GLY A 555 4.28 20.97 30.06
C GLY A 555 5.81 20.82 30.20
N GLN A 556 6.29 20.35 31.36
CA GLN A 556 7.71 20.14 31.58
C GLN A 556 8.28 19.09 30.62
N LEU A 557 7.50 18.05 30.34
CA LEU A 557 7.91 16.98 29.43
C LEU A 557 8.03 17.46 27.98
N ILE A 558 7.12 18.33 27.55
CA ILE A 558 7.18 19.01 26.25
C ILE A 558 8.46 19.86 26.18
N HIS A 559 8.70 20.67 27.19
CA HIS A 559 9.89 21.53 27.26
C HIS A 559 11.18 20.71 27.15
N ASP A 560 11.36 19.71 28.01
CA ASP A 560 12.58 18.91 28.08
C ASP A 560 12.84 18.12 26.78
N SER A 561 11.78 17.56 26.21
CA SER A 561 11.86 16.84 24.93
C SER A 561 12.17 17.76 23.77
N MET A 562 11.55 18.94 23.72
CA MET A 562 11.80 19.95 22.70
C MET A 562 13.23 20.50 22.77
N THR A 563 13.74 20.74 23.98
CA THR A 563 15.13 21.17 24.19
C THR A 563 16.11 20.12 23.69
N GLY A 564 15.84 18.82 23.94
CA GLY A 564 16.67 17.72 23.40
C GLY A 564 16.66 17.68 21.88
N VAL A 565 15.49 17.83 21.25
CA VAL A 565 15.37 17.87 19.78
C VAL A 565 16.13 19.05 19.19
N LEU A 566 15.94 20.26 19.75
CA LEU A 566 16.56 21.50 19.26
C LEU A 566 18.08 21.49 19.41
N ARG A 567 18.61 20.93 20.51
CA ARG A 567 20.05 20.81 20.74
C ARG A 567 20.68 19.86 19.73
N ALA A 568 20.15 18.65 19.58
CA ALA A 568 20.67 17.67 18.65
C ALA A 568 20.62 18.13 17.19
N VAL A 569 19.56 18.84 16.84
CA VAL A 569 19.39 19.38 15.49
C VAL A 569 20.29 20.59 15.28
N GLY A 570 20.52 21.43 16.30
CA GLY A 570 21.39 22.60 16.24
C GLY A 570 22.84 22.25 15.90
N GLU A 571 23.35 21.14 16.43
CA GLU A 571 24.71 20.64 16.13
C GLU A 571 24.86 20.16 14.67
N ALA A 572 23.78 19.73 14.02
CA ALA A 572 23.81 19.11 12.69
C ALA A 572 23.19 19.99 11.58
N ALA A 573 22.46 21.04 11.92
CA ALA A 573 21.72 21.84 10.94
C ALA A 573 22.62 22.83 10.22
N THR A 574 22.55 22.83 8.88
CA THR A 574 23.11 23.91 8.04
C THR A 574 22.32 25.20 8.12
N ASP A 575 21.04 25.14 8.52
CA ASP A 575 20.18 26.30 8.77
C ASP A 575 19.41 26.11 10.10
N PRO A 576 19.93 26.67 11.20
CA PRO A 576 19.31 26.57 12.53
C PRO A 576 17.92 27.21 12.61
N VAL A 577 17.66 28.25 11.83
CA VAL A 577 16.37 28.95 11.81
C VAL A 577 15.28 28.07 11.22
N GLU A 578 15.57 27.38 10.12
CA GLU A 578 14.63 26.44 9.51
C GLU A 578 14.39 25.22 10.40
N ALA A 579 15.41 24.71 11.07
CA ALA A 579 15.29 23.60 12.02
C ALA A 579 14.41 23.99 13.23
N LEU A 580 14.62 25.18 13.78
CA LEU A 580 13.78 25.74 14.84
C LEU A 580 12.31 25.87 14.40
N ARG A 581 12.07 26.44 13.22
CA ARG A 581 10.72 26.53 12.66
C ARG A 581 10.07 25.15 12.52
N GLY A 582 10.78 24.16 11.97
CA GLY A 582 10.29 22.79 11.84
C GLY A 582 9.86 22.19 13.18
N SER A 583 10.67 22.36 14.22
CA SER A 583 10.36 21.86 15.57
C SER A 583 9.10 22.51 16.14
N ILE A 584 8.94 23.82 16.03
CA ILE A 584 7.76 24.54 16.52
C ILE A 584 6.49 24.12 15.76
N TYR A 585 6.57 23.99 14.44
CA TYR A 585 5.46 23.46 13.65
C TYR A 585 5.06 22.05 14.09
N GLY A 586 6.04 21.17 14.34
CA GLY A 586 5.82 19.81 14.85
C GLY A 586 5.11 19.79 16.20
N ALA A 587 5.53 20.67 17.12
CA ALA A 587 4.93 20.78 18.45
C ALA A 587 3.46 21.22 18.40
N ILE A 588 3.14 22.28 17.64
CA ILE A 588 1.77 22.79 17.50
C ILE A 588 0.86 21.76 16.80
N GLN A 589 1.36 21.11 15.77
CA GLN A 589 0.59 20.08 15.07
C GLN A 589 0.39 18.83 15.94
N GLY A 590 1.43 18.36 16.64
CA GLY A 590 1.32 17.25 17.58
C GLY A 590 0.30 17.52 18.69
N ALA A 591 0.27 18.73 19.24
CA ALA A 591 -0.71 19.14 20.24
C ALA A 591 -2.14 19.14 19.68
N SER A 592 -2.33 19.67 18.47
CA SER A 592 -3.63 19.70 17.80
C SER A 592 -4.17 18.29 17.53
N GLU A 593 -3.33 17.39 17.01
CA GLU A 593 -3.71 16.01 16.67
C GLU A 593 -3.91 15.15 17.92
N ALA A 594 -3.10 15.35 18.95
CA ALA A 594 -3.25 14.68 20.23
C ALA A 594 -4.42 15.23 21.08
N GLY A 595 -5.02 16.36 20.71
CA GLY A 595 -6.01 17.04 21.56
C GLY A 595 -5.41 17.50 22.89
N ALA A 596 -4.13 17.89 22.90
CA ALA A 596 -3.43 18.49 24.03
C ALA A 596 -3.65 20.01 24.09
N SER A 597 -3.30 20.64 25.22
CA SER A 597 -3.38 22.11 25.37
C SER A 597 -2.45 22.80 24.38
N LEU A 598 -3.02 23.50 23.41
CA LEU A 598 -2.27 24.27 22.41
C LEU A 598 -1.53 25.44 23.04
N THR A 599 -2.09 26.03 24.11
CA THR A 599 -1.46 27.13 24.86
C THR A 599 -0.18 26.63 25.55
N ASP A 600 -0.24 25.48 26.22
CA ASP A 600 0.92 24.90 26.91
C ASP A 600 1.97 24.44 25.91
N ALA A 601 1.55 23.78 24.84
CA ALA A 601 2.47 23.33 23.79
C ALA A 601 3.20 24.53 23.13
N ALA A 602 2.51 25.60 22.81
CA ALA A 602 3.12 26.82 22.25
C ALA A 602 4.06 27.50 23.26
N THR A 603 3.61 27.64 24.51
CA THR A 603 4.41 28.29 25.54
C THR A 603 5.70 27.53 25.84
N GLU A 604 5.60 26.20 26.04
CA GLU A 604 6.76 25.40 26.39
C GLU A 604 7.69 25.15 25.20
N ALA A 605 7.16 25.08 23.98
CA ALA A 605 7.99 25.02 22.78
C ALA A 605 8.79 26.31 22.55
N ILE A 606 8.20 27.47 22.76
CA ILE A 606 8.90 28.77 22.66
C ILE A 606 9.94 28.91 23.78
N ARG A 607 9.63 28.45 25.01
CA ARG A 607 10.58 28.45 26.11
C ARG A 607 11.77 27.52 25.81
N ALA A 608 11.52 26.32 25.28
CA ALA A 608 12.56 25.39 24.86
C ALA A 608 13.45 25.97 23.75
N ALA A 609 12.88 26.74 22.83
CA ALA A 609 13.63 27.46 21.80
C ALA A 609 14.58 28.50 22.38
N ARG A 610 14.16 29.25 23.41
CA ARG A 610 15.03 30.18 24.12
C ARG A 610 16.17 29.46 24.84
N ASP A 611 15.85 28.39 25.53
CA ASP A 611 16.86 27.65 26.30
C ASP A 611 17.86 26.89 25.39
N ALA A 612 17.49 26.56 24.17
CA ALA A 612 18.37 25.98 23.14
C ALA A 612 19.04 27.03 22.23
N ALA A 613 18.78 28.31 22.42
CA ALA A 613 19.30 29.39 21.56
C ALA A 613 20.85 29.35 21.40
N PRO A 614 21.64 29.13 22.48
CA PRO A 614 23.10 29.01 22.36
C PRO A 614 23.54 27.85 21.46
N ASP A 615 22.87 26.69 21.55
CA ASP A 615 23.15 25.49 20.76
C ASP A 615 22.80 25.70 19.28
N LEU A 616 21.87 26.60 18.99
CA LEU A 616 21.46 27.01 17.64
C LEU A 616 22.30 28.16 17.07
N GLY A 617 23.20 28.77 17.87
CA GLY A 617 23.96 29.95 17.47
C GLY A 617 23.08 31.22 17.30
N LEU A 618 21.95 31.29 17.99
CA LEU A 618 20.99 32.40 17.96
C LEU A 618 21.03 33.18 19.29
N SER A 619 20.65 34.47 19.24
CA SER A 619 20.34 35.18 20.48
C SER A 619 18.98 34.72 21.04
N ASP A 620 18.77 34.90 22.37
CA ASP A 620 17.51 34.57 23.04
C ASP A 620 16.33 35.28 22.34
N GLU A 621 16.46 36.54 22.03
CA GLU A 621 15.47 37.36 21.32
C GLU A 621 15.17 36.81 19.90
N GLN A 622 16.21 36.41 19.16
CA GLN A 622 16.06 35.83 17.82
C GLN A 622 15.34 34.49 17.88
N ALA A 623 15.69 33.62 18.83
CA ALA A 623 15.09 32.34 19.02
C ALA A 623 13.60 32.46 19.41
N VAL A 624 13.29 33.29 20.40
CA VAL A 624 11.91 33.54 20.84
C VAL A 624 11.05 34.14 19.72
N THR A 625 11.57 35.16 19.03
CA THR A 625 10.83 35.82 17.93
C THR A 625 10.58 34.85 16.77
N THR A 626 11.57 34.07 16.42
CA THR A 626 11.44 33.03 15.34
C THR A 626 10.45 31.96 15.74
N ALA A 627 10.55 31.44 16.97
CA ALA A 627 9.66 30.44 17.49
C ALA A 627 8.21 30.92 17.60
N ALA A 628 7.99 32.12 18.10
CA ALA A 628 6.66 32.71 18.22
C ALA A 628 6.01 32.94 16.85
N ARG A 629 6.74 33.44 15.86
CA ARG A 629 6.25 33.56 14.48
C ARG A 629 5.92 32.19 13.88
N ALA A 630 6.79 31.22 14.06
CA ALA A 630 6.56 29.86 13.59
C ALA A 630 5.30 29.24 14.23
N ALA A 631 5.05 29.47 15.52
CA ALA A 631 3.85 29.02 16.20
C ALA A 631 2.57 29.68 15.62
N MET A 632 2.59 30.97 15.39
CA MET A 632 1.48 31.69 14.77
C MET A 632 1.21 31.24 13.34
N ASP A 633 2.25 31.00 12.55
CA ASP A 633 2.15 30.46 11.18
C ASP A 633 1.58 29.04 11.22
N ALA A 634 2.06 28.17 12.13
CA ALA A 634 1.55 26.82 12.31
C ALA A 634 0.05 26.80 12.67
N ALA A 635 -0.38 27.77 13.47
CA ALA A 635 -1.79 27.94 13.85
C ALA A 635 -2.69 28.38 12.69
N GLY A 636 -2.14 28.88 11.59
CA GLY A 636 -2.90 29.34 10.42
C GLY A 636 -3.86 28.30 9.83
N GLY A 637 -3.56 27.01 10.00
CA GLY A 637 -4.40 25.87 9.56
C GLY A 637 -5.41 25.35 10.59
N LEU A 638 -5.44 25.93 11.81
CA LEU A 638 -6.32 25.50 12.91
C LEU A 638 -7.65 26.27 12.91
N THR A 639 -8.59 25.81 13.74
CA THR A 639 -9.85 26.52 13.99
C THR A 639 -9.60 27.93 14.54
N SER A 640 -10.56 28.84 14.40
CA SER A 640 -10.42 30.22 14.87
C SER A 640 -10.10 30.33 16.37
N GLU A 641 -10.69 29.45 17.19
CA GLU A 641 -10.47 29.38 18.62
C GLU A 641 -9.05 28.87 18.96
N ALA A 642 -8.65 27.75 18.34
CA ALA A 642 -7.30 27.17 18.49
C ALA A 642 -6.20 28.14 18.04
N ARG A 643 -6.44 28.86 16.94
CA ARG A 643 -5.54 29.91 16.44
C ARG A 643 -5.40 31.06 17.45
N ALA A 644 -6.52 31.49 18.04
CA ALA A 644 -6.48 32.58 19.05
C ALA A 644 -5.65 32.17 20.28
N GLN A 645 -5.78 30.91 20.74
CA GLN A 645 -5.00 30.38 21.86
C GLN A 645 -3.49 30.38 21.58
N VAL A 646 -3.07 29.87 20.43
CA VAL A 646 -1.64 29.85 20.05
C VAL A 646 -1.09 31.26 19.86
N ASN A 647 -1.84 32.14 19.18
CA ASN A 647 -1.42 33.52 18.97
C ASN A 647 -1.27 34.27 20.30
N GLN A 648 -2.17 34.06 21.24
CA GLN A 648 -2.08 34.68 22.57
C GLN A 648 -0.85 34.18 23.34
N ALA A 649 -0.55 32.89 23.30
CA ALA A 649 0.65 32.32 23.92
C ALA A 649 1.92 32.87 23.28
N ALA A 650 2.00 32.92 21.95
CA ALA A 650 3.14 33.46 21.22
C ALA A 650 3.41 34.93 21.50
N LEU A 651 2.36 35.77 21.47
CA LEU A 651 2.47 37.19 21.80
C LEU A 651 2.89 37.41 23.26
N SER A 652 2.34 36.60 24.20
CA SER A 652 2.72 36.67 25.61
C SER A 652 4.19 36.34 25.85
N ALA A 653 4.73 35.37 25.09
CA ALA A 653 6.15 34.98 25.15
C ALA A 653 7.05 36.13 24.64
N MET A 654 6.72 36.74 23.50
CA MET A 654 7.46 37.88 22.95
C MET A 654 7.48 39.08 23.91
N MET A 655 6.35 39.43 24.53
CA MET A 655 6.25 40.54 25.48
C MET A 655 7.00 40.29 26.80
N ARG A 656 7.18 39.04 27.21
CA ARG A 656 8.00 38.68 28.37
C ARG A 656 9.48 38.86 28.08
N GLU A 657 9.94 38.46 26.89
CA GLU A 657 11.34 38.61 26.48
C GLU A 657 11.77 40.07 26.41
N GLU A 658 10.91 40.98 25.92
CA GLU A 658 11.18 42.42 25.91
C GLU A 658 11.32 43.05 27.32
N ARG A 659 10.84 42.36 28.37
CA ARG A 659 10.90 42.85 29.77
C ARG A 659 12.00 42.19 30.60
N GLU A 660 12.57 41.11 30.20
CA GLU A 660 13.66 40.44 30.89
C GLU A 660 15.01 41.01 30.45
N PRO A 661 15.95 41.34 31.38
CA PRO A 661 17.27 41.80 31.01
C PRO A 661 18.04 40.66 30.29
N PRO A 662 18.92 40.98 29.32
CA PRO A 662 19.70 40.00 28.61
C PRO A 662 20.55 39.15 29.58
N ARG A 663 20.60 37.84 29.37
CA ARG A 663 21.44 36.95 30.16
C ARG A 663 22.91 37.39 30.05
N PRO A 664 23.70 37.40 31.14
CA PRO A 664 25.15 37.66 31.05
C PRO A 664 25.80 36.59 30.14
N PRO A 665 26.77 36.98 29.31
CA PRO A 665 27.50 36.02 28.45
C PRO A 665 28.13 34.94 29.30
N SER A 666 27.88 33.69 28.95
CA SER A 666 28.43 32.50 29.63
C SER A 666 29.94 32.33 29.40
#